data_cf471bdf87a394086a201a67ae85c63a
#
_entry.id   cf471bdf87a394086a201a67ae85c63a
#
_cell.length_a   1.000
_cell.length_b   1.000
_cell.length_c   1.000
_cell.angle_alpha   90.00
_cell.angle_beta   90.00
_cell.angle_gamma   90.00
#
_symmetry.space_group_name_H-M   'P 1'
#
loop_
_entity.id
_entity.type
_entity.pdbx_description
1 polymer ?
#
loop_
_entity_poly.entity_id
_entity_poly.type
_entity_poly.pdbx_seq_one_letter_code
_entity_poly.pdbx_strand_id
1 'polypeptide(L)'
;MFKRTLIINGAKVTLVADAEEKLSDVLRKQLKLTGTKVGCNSGECGTCTIIHNGKVVRSCILKMKKVEDNDEIITIEGVGTKDKLHPLQVAWMVHGAAQCGYCTPGFIVSAKGLLDQNINPTREDVRDWFQKNKNLCRCTGYLPLVNAVMDAAKLMRGEITVKDIWKELPEGASLVGSEFIRPSALAKVMGTWDFGADLGLKLPLNTLHAKLVQAEVSHANIISIDTEEAKKVPGVVAVLTYKDVKGTNRINGLAFPTNKGDGLDRPILNDTKIFQYGDAIAIVLAENEKAAHAGVDKVKVELEVLPAYMNAPDAMADDAIEIHPGTPNVYFNNHISKGAETNSIMESAPYVVEDSFYTQRQPHLPLEPDVGFAYVNDEGKLIIHSKSIALHFHALMIAEGVGMKAEDVFIVQNNTGATFGYKFSPTMEGLLGVATMATGRPVYLEFDMKQQITYTGKRSPFWTTMKMAADKNGKILALESDWSVDHGPYSEFGDLLTQRGFQFGGAGYMIPNIRGNGRTVCTNHGWGSAFRGYGAPEIMFPSEVLIDELAEKVGMDPFEFRYKNIYREGDTTPTGCQPDVYCLEELFQKSKPVYELAQKTAKEKNAKAAANKKYGVGVSVNIYGCGLDGPDSSEAWAELTKTGVAVGNSWEDHGQGADIGTLTYAHETLKPLHLKPEQIDLVLNDMTKTPNSGPAGGSRSNLVTGNATVVACRNLLEAMKKPDGTYRTYDEMVAEGRELKYMGKWTAPCTDTPPTDGQGNPFAGYMYGVCVAEVEVDTATGKTNVEKMTLASDVGTIINKLVVDGQMYGGLVQGIGLALTEDFDDLKKHTTLTGCGIPKIKDVPDSIDLIYTEYKRPNNFLGASGAGEMPLAAPHAAIINAIYNACGARVTHLPARPEKVLAALA
;
A
#
# COMPACT_ATOMS: atom_id res chain seq x y z
N MET A 1 -2.87 -2.26 -42.05
CA MET A 1 -3.01 -0.85 -41.61
C MET A 1 -4.04 -0.13 -42.44
N PHE A 2 -4.83 0.77 -41.84
CA PHE A 2 -5.83 1.60 -42.53
C PHE A 2 -5.78 3.02 -41.95
N LYS A 3 -6.23 3.97 -42.76
CA LYS A 3 -6.29 5.40 -42.39
C LYS A 3 -7.62 5.69 -41.71
N ARG A 4 -7.62 6.48 -40.62
CA ARG A 4 -8.80 7.00 -39.96
C ARG A 4 -8.64 8.48 -39.64
N THR A 5 -9.75 9.21 -39.78
CA THR A 5 -9.82 10.61 -39.37
C THR A 5 -10.83 10.72 -38.23
N LEU A 6 -10.36 11.09 -37.04
CA LEU A 6 -11.15 11.15 -35.80
C LEU A 6 -11.23 12.60 -35.30
N ILE A 7 -12.21 12.90 -34.45
CA ILE A 7 -12.32 14.16 -33.71
C ILE A 7 -11.89 13.87 -32.27
N ILE A 8 -10.67 14.25 -31.92
CA ILE A 8 -10.10 13.98 -30.61
C ILE A 8 -9.98 15.30 -29.83
N ASN A 9 -10.69 15.37 -28.69
CA ASN A 9 -10.76 16.60 -27.87
C ASN A 9 -11.12 17.84 -28.68
N GLY A 10 -12.05 17.70 -29.64
CA GLY A 10 -12.51 18.76 -30.53
C GLY A 10 -11.61 19.03 -31.75
N ALA A 11 -10.44 18.41 -31.85
CA ALA A 11 -9.51 18.57 -32.96
C ALA A 11 -9.63 17.41 -33.95
N LYS A 12 -9.62 17.74 -35.27
CA LYS A 12 -9.62 16.71 -36.31
C LYS A 12 -8.23 16.14 -36.50
N VAL A 13 -8.07 14.84 -36.27
CA VAL A 13 -6.78 14.12 -36.34
C VAL A 13 -6.88 12.95 -37.30
N THR A 14 -5.93 12.88 -38.22
CA THR A 14 -5.82 11.74 -39.15
C THR A 14 -4.64 10.87 -38.77
N LEU A 15 -4.89 9.57 -38.61
CA LEU A 15 -3.89 8.58 -38.17
C LEU A 15 -3.95 7.30 -38.99
N VAL A 16 -2.91 6.49 -38.88
CA VAL A 16 -2.82 5.15 -39.47
C VAL A 16 -2.70 4.14 -38.33
N ALA A 17 -3.55 3.12 -38.36
CA ALA A 17 -3.59 2.10 -37.32
C ALA A 17 -3.75 0.69 -37.88
N ASP A 18 -3.39 -0.31 -37.08
CA ASP A 18 -3.74 -1.70 -37.35
C ASP A 18 -5.18 -1.97 -36.89
N ALA A 19 -5.88 -2.87 -37.58
CA ALA A 19 -7.26 -3.22 -37.27
C ALA A 19 -7.43 -3.79 -35.83
N GLU A 20 -6.45 -4.54 -35.38
CA GLU A 20 -6.44 -5.17 -34.06
C GLU A 20 -5.79 -4.29 -32.96
N GLU A 21 -5.18 -3.15 -33.33
CA GLU A 21 -4.58 -2.21 -32.37
C GLU A 21 -5.66 -1.63 -31.45
N LYS A 22 -5.31 -1.50 -30.16
CA LYS A 22 -6.22 -0.93 -29.15
C LYS A 22 -6.23 0.59 -29.24
N LEU A 23 -7.39 1.21 -29.06
CA LEU A 23 -7.49 2.67 -29.09
C LEU A 23 -6.62 3.31 -28.00
N SER A 24 -6.47 2.66 -26.83
CA SER A 24 -5.55 3.13 -25.77
C SER A 24 -4.09 3.24 -26.25
N ASP A 25 -3.63 2.31 -27.09
CA ASP A 25 -2.27 2.35 -27.63
C ASP A 25 -2.12 3.50 -28.63
N VAL A 26 -3.10 3.71 -29.51
CA VAL A 26 -3.13 4.85 -30.43
C VAL A 26 -3.09 6.17 -29.69
N LEU A 27 -3.94 6.35 -28.66
CA LEU A 27 -3.98 7.57 -27.86
C LEU A 27 -2.64 7.83 -27.17
N ARG A 28 -2.07 6.83 -26.49
CA ARG A 28 -0.85 6.97 -25.70
C ARG A 28 0.44 6.98 -26.54
N LYS A 29 0.59 5.99 -27.44
CA LYS A 29 1.86 5.76 -28.17
C LYS A 29 1.98 6.66 -29.40
N GLN A 30 0.91 6.84 -30.18
CA GLN A 30 0.93 7.67 -31.38
C GLN A 30 0.64 9.15 -31.11
N LEU A 31 -0.43 9.44 -30.35
CA LEU A 31 -0.89 10.82 -30.12
C LEU A 31 -0.31 11.45 -28.84
N LYS A 32 0.43 10.68 -28.04
CA LYS A 32 1.04 11.12 -26.77
C LYS A 32 0.03 11.66 -25.75
N LEU A 33 -1.24 11.26 -25.85
CA LEU A 33 -2.29 11.55 -24.86
C LEU A 33 -2.16 10.55 -23.71
N THR A 34 -1.15 10.76 -22.87
CA THR A 34 -0.77 9.85 -21.79
C THR A 34 -1.65 9.95 -20.56
N GLY A 35 -2.52 10.95 -20.47
CA GLY A 35 -3.52 11.08 -19.40
C GLY A 35 -4.49 9.89 -19.34
N THR A 36 -4.75 9.22 -20.46
CA THR A 36 -5.43 7.93 -20.51
C THR A 36 -4.51 6.83 -19.99
N LYS A 37 -4.70 6.39 -18.72
CA LYS A 37 -3.84 5.36 -18.08
C LYS A 37 -4.33 3.95 -18.40
N VAL A 38 -3.41 2.98 -18.46
CA VAL A 38 -3.74 1.57 -18.74
C VAL A 38 -3.23 0.70 -17.59
N GLY A 39 -4.15 0.22 -16.72
CA GLY A 39 -3.81 -0.67 -15.62
C GLY A 39 -3.98 -2.14 -16.00
N CYS A 40 -5.19 -2.68 -15.92
CA CYS A 40 -5.45 -4.11 -16.15
C CYS A 40 -5.34 -4.55 -17.63
N ASN A 41 -5.47 -3.64 -18.58
CA ASN A 41 -5.47 -3.90 -20.03
C ASN A 41 -6.51 -4.95 -20.52
N SER A 42 -7.50 -5.30 -19.64
CA SER A 42 -8.56 -6.29 -19.86
C SER A 42 -9.98 -5.73 -19.68
N GLY A 43 -10.12 -4.41 -19.44
CA GLY A 43 -11.41 -3.75 -19.25
C GLY A 43 -12.00 -3.87 -17.86
N GLU A 44 -11.25 -4.28 -16.84
CA GLU A 44 -11.74 -4.49 -15.46
C GLU A 44 -11.65 -3.26 -14.56
N CYS A 45 -10.61 -2.39 -14.74
CA CYS A 45 -10.28 -1.36 -13.75
C CYS A 45 -10.78 0.05 -14.07
N GLY A 46 -11.15 0.32 -15.32
CA GLY A 46 -11.66 1.62 -15.76
C GLY A 46 -10.64 2.77 -15.81
N THR A 47 -9.33 2.54 -15.60
CA THR A 47 -8.31 3.60 -15.67
C THR A 47 -8.17 4.19 -17.08
N CYS A 48 -8.47 3.40 -18.11
CA CYS A 48 -8.41 3.77 -19.52
C CYS A 48 -9.73 4.33 -20.08
N THR A 49 -10.62 4.79 -19.21
CA THR A 49 -11.93 5.32 -19.59
C THR A 49 -11.80 6.59 -20.43
N ILE A 50 -12.55 6.63 -21.54
CA ILE A 50 -12.75 7.76 -22.44
C ILE A 50 -14.24 7.93 -22.76
N ILE A 51 -14.64 9.06 -23.33
CA ILE A 51 -15.96 9.20 -23.96
C ILE A 51 -15.79 9.03 -25.46
N HIS A 52 -16.53 8.11 -26.05
CA HIS A 52 -16.59 7.82 -27.47
C HIS A 52 -18.01 8.00 -27.98
N ASN A 53 -18.23 8.97 -28.86
CA ASN A 53 -19.54 9.36 -29.39
C ASN A 53 -20.60 9.52 -28.27
N GLY A 54 -20.24 10.31 -27.24
CA GLY A 54 -21.10 10.56 -26.06
C GLY A 54 -21.26 9.41 -25.08
N LYS A 55 -20.61 8.25 -25.30
CA LYS A 55 -20.70 7.07 -24.42
C LYS A 55 -19.38 6.81 -23.70
N VAL A 56 -19.48 6.50 -22.41
CA VAL A 56 -18.30 6.09 -21.60
C VAL A 56 -17.87 4.67 -22.00
N VAL A 57 -16.62 4.52 -22.42
CA VAL A 57 -16.03 3.25 -22.85
C VAL A 57 -14.60 3.07 -22.32
N ARG A 58 -14.13 1.82 -22.27
CA ARG A 58 -12.77 1.46 -21.89
C ARG A 58 -11.91 1.27 -23.14
N SER A 59 -10.97 2.19 -23.38
CA SER A 59 -10.16 2.23 -24.59
C SER A 59 -9.23 1.02 -24.76
N CYS A 60 -8.83 0.35 -23.66
CA CYS A 60 -7.94 -0.82 -23.70
C CYS A 60 -8.58 -2.09 -24.32
N ILE A 61 -9.91 -2.13 -24.47
CA ILE A 61 -10.62 -3.24 -25.13
C ILE A 61 -11.30 -2.80 -26.43
N LEU A 62 -11.23 -1.52 -26.78
CA LEU A 62 -11.80 -0.99 -28.03
C LEU A 62 -10.72 -1.06 -29.13
N LYS A 63 -10.91 -1.98 -30.08
CA LYS A 63 -10.00 -2.16 -31.23
C LYS A 63 -10.30 -1.16 -32.33
N MET A 64 -9.28 -0.69 -33.05
CA MET A 64 -9.38 0.32 -34.10
C MET A 64 -10.32 -0.07 -35.25
N LYS A 65 -10.53 -1.36 -35.53
CA LYS A 65 -11.51 -1.84 -36.52
C LYS A 65 -12.99 -1.48 -36.18
N LYS A 66 -13.25 -1.10 -34.90
CA LYS A 66 -14.58 -0.68 -34.42
C LYS A 66 -14.71 0.84 -34.29
N VAL A 67 -13.67 1.59 -34.64
CA VAL A 67 -13.65 3.05 -34.62
C VAL A 67 -13.79 3.54 -36.04
N GLU A 68 -14.76 4.43 -36.32
CA GLU A 68 -15.10 4.90 -37.65
C GLU A 68 -14.59 6.33 -37.90
N ASP A 69 -14.60 6.77 -39.17
CA ASP A 69 -14.25 8.12 -39.53
C ASP A 69 -15.23 9.14 -38.91
N ASN A 70 -14.67 10.23 -38.35
CA ASN A 70 -15.36 11.28 -37.62
C ASN A 70 -15.92 10.86 -36.25
N ASP A 71 -15.56 9.68 -35.73
CA ASP A 71 -15.86 9.36 -34.33
C ASP A 71 -15.25 10.42 -33.40
N GLU A 72 -16.07 10.84 -32.43
CA GLU A 72 -15.68 11.82 -31.41
C GLU A 72 -15.12 11.10 -30.17
N ILE A 73 -13.91 11.51 -29.74
CA ILE A 73 -13.22 10.96 -28.58
C ILE A 73 -12.85 12.10 -27.64
N ILE A 74 -13.25 11.98 -26.36
CA ILE A 74 -12.84 12.88 -25.29
C ILE A 74 -12.00 12.08 -24.29
N THR A 75 -10.76 12.53 -24.10
CA THR A 75 -9.84 12.06 -23.07
C THR A 75 -9.76 13.09 -21.94
N ILE A 76 -9.00 12.79 -20.88
CA ILE A 76 -8.85 13.73 -19.75
C ILE A 76 -8.29 15.10 -20.20
N GLU A 77 -7.42 15.11 -21.19
CA GLU A 77 -6.83 16.32 -21.78
C GLU A 77 -7.89 17.24 -22.43
N GLY A 78 -9.05 16.68 -22.79
CA GLY A 78 -10.18 17.44 -23.33
C GLY A 78 -11.22 17.88 -22.30
N VAL A 79 -11.04 17.54 -21.00
CA VAL A 79 -12.03 17.89 -19.95
C VAL A 79 -11.87 19.33 -19.48
N GLY A 80 -10.64 19.80 -19.25
CA GLY A 80 -10.34 21.16 -18.82
C GLY A 80 -8.89 21.52 -19.09
N THR A 81 -8.55 22.80 -18.92
CA THR A 81 -7.18 23.32 -19.05
C THR A 81 -6.69 23.88 -17.73
N LYS A 82 -5.37 24.12 -17.58
CA LYS A 82 -4.79 24.70 -16.37
C LYS A 82 -5.44 26.03 -15.99
N ASP A 83 -5.82 26.85 -16.97
CA ASP A 83 -6.41 28.16 -16.77
C ASP A 83 -7.95 28.10 -16.60
N LYS A 84 -8.57 26.96 -17.00
CA LYS A 84 -10.02 26.77 -16.90
C LYS A 84 -10.31 25.31 -16.55
N LEU A 85 -10.18 24.97 -15.28
CA LEU A 85 -10.49 23.65 -14.77
C LEU A 85 -12.00 23.35 -14.90
N HIS A 86 -12.32 22.12 -15.21
CA HIS A 86 -13.70 21.63 -15.14
C HIS A 86 -14.12 21.49 -13.65
N PRO A 87 -15.39 21.74 -13.28
CA PRO A 87 -15.87 21.57 -11.90
C PRO A 87 -15.51 20.21 -11.26
N LEU A 88 -15.50 19.13 -12.02
CA LEU A 88 -15.03 17.83 -11.55
C LEU A 88 -13.56 17.86 -11.13
N GLN A 89 -12.66 18.50 -11.89
CA GLN A 89 -11.25 18.59 -11.54
C GLN A 89 -11.04 19.40 -10.26
N VAL A 90 -11.77 20.50 -10.10
CA VAL A 90 -11.76 21.32 -8.88
C VAL A 90 -12.23 20.49 -7.68
N ALA A 91 -13.40 19.87 -7.77
CA ALA A 91 -13.98 19.06 -6.69
C ALA A 91 -13.10 17.88 -6.32
N TRP A 92 -12.44 17.25 -7.31
CA TRP A 92 -11.49 16.15 -7.06
C TRP A 92 -10.31 16.55 -6.19
N MET A 93 -9.76 17.75 -6.41
CA MET A 93 -8.66 18.27 -5.59
C MET A 93 -9.12 18.61 -4.18
N VAL A 94 -10.25 19.30 -4.06
CA VAL A 94 -10.80 19.77 -2.77
C VAL A 94 -11.21 18.63 -1.84
N HIS A 95 -11.73 17.54 -2.39
CA HIS A 95 -12.12 16.37 -1.60
C HIS A 95 -10.96 15.38 -1.34
N GLY A 96 -9.72 15.70 -1.73
CA GLY A 96 -8.60 14.76 -1.61
C GLY A 96 -8.82 13.46 -2.39
N ALA A 97 -9.65 13.50 -3.45
CA ALA A 97 -10.05 12.35 -4.25
C ALA A 97 -8.93 11.80 -5.17
N ALA A 98 -7.80 12.50 -5.27
CA ALA A 98 -6.61 12.04 -5.98
C ALA A 98 -5.48 11.71 -5.00
N GLN A 99 -5.38 10.46 -4.53
CA GLN A 99 -4.25 10.01 -3.71
C GLN A 99 -3.05 9.64 -4.60
N CYS A 100 -2.89 8.38 -5.01
CA CYS A 100 -1.83 8.04 -5.97
C CYS A 100 -2.07 8.68 -7.35
N GLY A 101 -3.33 8.85 -7.76
CA GLY A 101 -3.72 9.56 -8.98
C GLY A 101 -3.86 8.67 -10.22
N TYR A 102 -3.49 7.38 -10.16
CA TYR A 102 -3.48 6.51 -11.34
C TYR A 102 -4.88 6.29 -11.95
N CYS A 103 -5.90 6.12 -11.12
CA CYS A 103 -7.29 5.96 -11.56
C CYS A 103 -8.00 7.30 -11.83
N THR A 104 -7.45 8.42 -11.37
CA THR A 104 -8.10 9.73 -11.34
C THR A 104 -8.60 10.20 -12.72
N PRO A 105 -7.80 10.17 -13.81
CA PRO A 105 -8.28 10.56 -15.12
C PRO A 105 -9.49 9.76 -15.59
N GLY A 106 -9.45 8.42 -15.42
CA GLY A 106 -10.54 7.54 -15.81
C GLY A 106 -11.84 7.80 -15.04
N PHE A 107 -11.75 8.08 -13.73
CA PHE A 107 -12.92 8.46 -12.93
C PHE A 107 -13.49 9.82 -13.33
N ILE A 108 -12.66 10.83 -13.56
CA ILE A 108 -13.11 12.18 -13.97
C ILE A 108 -13.83 12.11 -15.32
N VAL A 109 -13.26 11.41 -16.31
CA VAL A 109 -13.89 11.22 -17.63
C VAL A 109 -15.20 10.43 -17.51
N SER A 110 -15.24 9.38 -16.67
CA SER A 110 -16.45 8.62 -16.39
C SER A 110 -17.54 9.48 -15.75
N ALA A 111 -17.18 10.29 -14.73
CA ALA A 111 -18.07 11.20 -14.05
C ALA A 111 -18.61 12.30 -14.99
N LYS A 112 -17.74 12.81 -15.89
CA LYS A 112 -18.21 13.74 -16.94
C LYS A 112 -19.31 13.11 -17.79
N GLY A 113 -19.12 11.88 -18.23
CA GLY A 113 -20.15 11.17 -19.01
C GLY A 113 -21.45 10.93 -18.22
N LEU A 114 -21.42 10.84 -16.89
CA LEU A 114 -22.62 10.84 -16.07
C LEU A 114 -23.28 12.22 -16.06
N LEU A 115 -22.52 13.27 -15.72
CA LEU A 115 -23.06 14.62 -15.55
C LEU A 115 -23.53 15.25 -16.88
N ASP A 116 -22.99 14.84 -18.01
CA ASP A 116 -23.47 15.21 -19.34
C ASP A 116 -24.89 14.62 -19.62
N GLN A 117 -25.23 13.48 -19.01
CA GLN A 117 -26.53 12.81 -19.17
C GLN A 117 -27.51 13.15 -18.04
N ASN A 118 -27.02 13.30 -16.81
CA ASN A 118 -27.81 13.62 -15.62
C ASN A 118 -27.03 14.62 -14.75
N ILE A 119 -27.38 15.89 -14.86
CA ILE A 119 -26.73 16.98 -14.10
C ILE A 119 -27.13 16.99 -12.62
N ASN A 120 -28.14 16.22 -12.21
CA ASN A 120 -28.64 16.15 -10.84
C ASN A 120 -28.70 14.69 -10.35
N PRO A 121 -27.54 13.99 -10.29
CA PRO A 121 -27.50 12.60 -9.82
C PRO A 121 -27.73 12.54 -8.31
N THR A 122 -28.33 11.44 -7.85
CA THR A 122 -28.26 11.02 -6.45
C THR A 122 -26.90 10.36 -6.18
N ARG A 123 -26.53 10.22 -4.90
CA ARG A 123 -25.30 9.46 -4.53
C ARG A 123 -25.35 8.02 -5.05
N GLU A 124 -26.52 7.38 -5.01
CA GLU A 124 -26.71 6.03 -5.51
C GLU A 124 -26.53 5.97 -7.04
N ASP A 125 -27.04 6.95 -7.80
CA ASP A 125 -26.78 7.04 -9.26
C ASP A 125 -25.30 7.11 -9.57
N VAL A 126 -24.51 7.86 -8.77
CA VAL A 126 -23.04 7.96 -8.93
C VAL A 126 -22.39 6.60 -8.65
N ARG A 127 -22.77 5.92 -7.59
CA ARG A 127 -22.24 4.61 -7.21
C ARG A 127 -22.58 3.55 -8.25
N ASP A 128 -23.84 3.51 -8.72
CA ASP A 128 -24.28 2.60 -9.79
C ASP A 128 -23.53 2.87 -11.10
N TRP A 129 -23.31 4.14 -11.43
CA TRP A 129 -22.56 4.52 -12.63
C TRP A 129 -21.13 3.99 -12.61
N PHE A 130 -20.41 4.21 -11.52
CA PHE A 130 -19.03 3.73 -11.39
C PHE A 130 -18.94 2.20 -11.35
N GLN A 131 -19.90 1.54 -10.68
CA GLN A 131 -20.01 0.07 -10.68
C GLN A 131 -20.22 -0.48 -12.10
N LYS A 132 -21.19 0.08 -12.84
CA LYS A 132 -21.53 -0.31 -14.23
C LYS A 132 -20.33 -0.10 -15.16
N ASN A 133 -19.62 1.02 -15.01
CA ASN A 133 -18.47 1.37 -15.84
C ASN A 133 -17.16 0.75 -15.34
N LYS A 134 -17.20 -0.09 -14.30
CA LYS A 134 -16.05 -0.82 -13.74
C LYS A 134 -14.89 0.10 -13.34
N ASN A 135 -15.21 1.28 -12.79
CA ASN A 135 -14.20 2.19 -12.27
C ASN A 135 -13.75 1.69 -10.89
N LEU A 136 -12.49 1.26 -10.77
CA LEU A 136 -11.88 0.77 -9.53
C LEU A 136 -10.90 1.79 -8.96
N CYS A 137 -10.88 1.90 -7.63
CA CYS A 137 -9.85 2.59 -6.87
C CYS A 137 -9.41 1.73 -5.69
N ARG A 138 -8.10 1.65 -5.45
CA ARG A 138 -7.53 0.89 -4.34
C ARG A 138 -7.22 1.78 -3.12
N CYS A 139 -7.05 3.09 -3.33
CA CYS A 139 -6.47 4.01 -2.34
C CYS A 139 -7.52 4.77 -1.54
N THR A 140 -8.59 5.27 -2.19
CA THR A 140 -9.43 6.36 -1.67
C THR A 140 -10.59 5.90 -0.79
N GLY A 141 -10.93 4.60 -0.80
CA GLY A 141 -12.14 4.10 -0.16
C GLY A 141 -13.44 4.59 -0.81
N TYR A 142 -13.37 5.14 -2.02
CA TYR A 142 -14.47 5.63 -2.87
C TYR A 142 -15.25 6.84 -2.36
N LEU A 143 -15.39 7.04 -1.05
CA LEU A 143 -16.22 8.12 -0.48
C LEU A 143 -15.84 9.52 -0.99
N PRO A 144 -14.54 9.92 -1.03
CA PRO A 144 -14.14 11.22 -1.59
C PRO A 144 -14.49 11.38 -3.07
N LEU A 145 -14.47 10.27 -3.85
CA LEU A 145 -14.82 10.28 -5.28
C LEU A 145 -16.32 10.61 -5.49
N VAL A 146 -17.19 9.99 -4.69
CA VAL A 146 -18.64 10.26 -4.72
C VAL A 146 -18.91 11.70 -4.30
N ASN A 147 -18.31 12.17 -3.22
CA ASN A 147 -18.45 13.55 -2.74
C ASN A 147 -18.03 14.56 -3.80
N ALA A 148 -16.91 14.32 -4.49
CA ALA A 148 -16.41 15.17 -5.56
C ALA A 148 -17.40 15.29 -6.73
N VAL A 149 -18.06 14.18 -7.13
CA VAL A 149 -19.08 14.22 -8.18
C VAL A 149 -20.31 15.00 -7.74
N MET A 150 -20.75 14.81 -6.48
CA MET A 150 -21.90 15.53 -5.94
C MET A 150 -21.69 17.05 -5.91
N ASP A 151 -20.52 17.51 -5.46
CA ASP A 151 -20.21 18.95 -5.42
C ASP A 151 -19.91 19.51 -6.81
N ALA A 152 -19.27 18.74 -7.71
CA ALA A 152 -19.13 19.15 -9.11
C ALA A 152 -20.50 19.36 -9.78
N ALA A 153 -21.48 18.50 -9.51
CA ALA A 153 -22.84 18.67 -10.01
C ALA A 153 -23.50 19.96 -9.50
N LYS A 154 -23.34 20.30 -8.21
CA LYS A 154 -23.85 21.58 -7.62
C LYS A 154 -23.15 22.79 -8.25
N LEU A 155 -21.82 22.74 -8.44
CA LEU A 155 -21.07 23.79 -9.13
C LEU A 155 -21.60 24.02 -10.56
N MET A 156 -21.85 22.92 -11.30
CA MET A 156 -22.36 23.01 -12.67
C MET A 156 -23.78 23.55 -12.76
N ARG A 157 -24.62 23.33 -11.75
CA ARG A 157 -25.96 23.90 -11.64
C ARG A 157 -25.98 25.33 -11.07
N GLY A 158 -24.81 25.85 -10.61
CA GLY A 158 -24.71 27.18 -10.00
C GLY A 158 -25.30 27.27 -8.58
N GLU A 159 -25.51 26.14 -7.90
CA GLU A 159 -26.01 26.11 -6.51
C GLU A 159 -24.93 26.52 -5.50
N ILE A 160 -23.67 26.22 -5.83
CA ILE A 160 -22.49 26.63 -5.08
C ILE A 160 -21.42 27.20 -6.03
N THR A 161 -20.46 27.92 -5.47
CA THR A 161 -19.30 28.46 -6.20
C THR A 161 -18.02 27.73 -5.77
N VAL A 162 -16.94 27.90 -6.53
CA VAL A 162 -15.63 27.35 -6.16
C VAL A 162 -15.18 27.84 -4.78
N LYS A 163 -15.49 29.09 -4.42
CA LYS A 163 -15.13 29.67 -3.11
C LYS A 163 -15.83 28.99 -1.94
N ASP A 164 -16.99 28.38 -2.16
CA ASP A 164 -17.73 27.68 -1.10
C ASP A 164 -17.06 26.35 -0.71
N ILE A 165 -16.28 25.77 -1.62
CA ILE A 165 -15.61 24.47 -1.40
C ILE A 165 -14.08 24.57 -1.32
N TRP A 166 -13.47 25.56 -1.98
CA TRP A 166 -12.03 25.78 -1.98
C TRP A 166 -11.63 26.70 -0.83
N LYS A 167 -11.03 26.12 0.20
CA LYS A 167 -10.55 26.87 1.35
C LYS A 167 -9.13 27.37 1.07
N GLU A 168 -9.00 28.65 0.76
CA GLU A 168 -7.71 29.32 0.66
C GLU A 168 -7.04 29.37 2.05
N LEU A 169 -5.74 29.13 2.09
CA LEU A 169 -4.97 29.32 3.31
C LEU A 169 -4.74 30.81 3.53
N PRO A 170 -5.18 31.41 4.66
CA PRO A 170 -4.85 32.78 4.97
C PRO A 170 -3.33 33.03 5.02
N GLU A 171 -2.91 34.26 4.66
CA GLU A 171 -1.49 34.60 4.70
C GLU A 171 -0.91 34.42 6.13
N GLY A 172 0.22 33.73 6.23
CA GLY A 172 0.87 33.41 7.51
C GLY A 172 0.19 32.32 8.34
N ALA A 173 -0.90 31.71 7.85
CA ALA A 173 -1.55 30.61 8.55
C ALA A 173 -0.71 29.34 8.54
N SER A 174 -1.01 28.43 9.47
CA SER A 174 -0.39 27.11 9.56
C SER A 174 -0.92 26.17 8.49
N LEU A 175 -0.03 25.38 7.89
CA LEU A 175 -0.43 24.24 7.07
C LEU A 175 -0.90 23.03 7.93
N VAL A 176 -0.45 22.97 9.18
CA VAL A 176 -0.82 21.89 10.12
C VAL A 176 -2.31 21.92 10.40
N GLY A 177 -2.98 20.79 10.29
CA GLY A 177 -4.42 20.64 10.51
C GLY A 177 -5.29 21.17 9.36
N SER A 178 -4.68 21.78 8.34
CA SER A 178 -5.43 22.37 7.23
C SER A 178 -5.89 21.33 6.21
N GLU A 179 -6.79 21.76 5.34
CA GLU A 179 -7.22 21.03 4.12
C GLU A 179 -6.46 21.57 2.88
N PHE A 180 -5.22 22.02 3.07
CA PHE A 180 -4.40 22.50 1.95
C PHE A 180 -4.22 21.42 0.89
N ILE A 181 -4.44 21.79 -0.36
CA ILE A 181 -4.37 20.85 -1.48
C ILE A 181 -2.91 20.46 -1.75
N ARG A 182 -2.64 19.19 -1.83
CA ARG A 182 -1.29 18.67 -2.07
C ARG A 182 -0.69 19.16 -3.39
N PRO A 183 0.63 19.42 -3.46
CA PRO A 183 1.30 19.97 -4.65
C PRO A 183 1.05 19.18 -5.93
N SER A 184 0.99 17.85 -5.87
CA SER A 184 0.79 16.98 -7.04
C SER A 184 -0.66 16.90 -7.53
N ALA A 185 -1.66 17.48 -6.83
CA ALA A 185 -3.07 17.26 -7.13
C ALA A 185 -3.47 17.77 -8.52
N LEU A 186 -3.02 18.97 -8.90
CA LEU A 186 -3.34 19.57 -10.19
C LEU A 186 -2.88 18.68 -11.35
N ALA A 187 -1.64 18.23 -11.34
CA ALA A 187 -1.11 17.39 -12.40
C ALA A 187 -1.85 16.03 -12.50
N LYS A 188 -2.29 15.47 -11.35
CA LYS A 188 -3.08 14.24 -11.31
C LYS A 188 -4.47 14.40 -11.94
N VAL A 189 -5.19 15.48 -11.63
CA VAL A 189 -6.53 15.71 -12.20
C VAL A 189 -6.50 16.18 -13.65
N MET A 190 -5.36 16.74 -14.09
CA MET A 190 -5.13 17.10 -15.49
C MET A 190 -4.67 15.91 -16.34
N GLY A 191 -4.27 14.79 -15.73
CA GLY A 191 -3.68 13.65 -16.44
C GLY A 191 -2.23 13.84 -16.86
N THR A 192 -1.59 14.94 -16.45
CA THR A 192 -0.20 15.29 -16.81
C THR A 192 0.85 14.75 -15.82
N TRP A 193 0.41 14.02 -14.79
CA TRP A 193 1.30 13.33 -13.84
C TRP A 193 1.85 12.08 -14.51
N ASP A 194 3.12 12.10 -14.91
CA ASP A 194 3.78 11.00 -15.62
C ASP A 194 4.10 9.84 -14.65
N PHE A 195 3.48 8.70 -14.85
CA PHE A 195 3.82 7.44 -14.19
C PHE A 195 4.90 6.67 -14.98
N GLY A 196 5.36 5.55 -14.45
CA GLY A 196 6.47 4.80 -15.06
C GLY A 196 6.25 4.44 -16.52
N ALA A 197 5.04 3.99 -16.90
CA ALA A 197 4.71 3.69 -18.31
C ALA A 197 4.62 4.94 -19.21
N ASP A 198 4.35 6.11 -18.64
CA ASP A 198 4.36 7.38 -19.39
C ASP A 198 5.80 7.84 -19.65
N LEU A 199 6.69 7.66 -18.66
CA LEU A 199 8.13 7.90 -18.81
C LEU A 199 8.74 6.94 -19.83
N GLY A 200 8.30 5.67 -19.86
CA GLY A 200 8.72 4.68 -20.86
C GLY A 200 8.51 5.14 -22.30
N LEU A 201 7.49 5.96 -22.59
CA LEU A 201 7.24 6.53 -23.92
C LEU A 201 8.16 7.71 -24.29
N LYS A 202 8.99 8.18 -23.37
CA LYS A 202 9.92 9.32 -23.53
C LYS A 202 11.39 8.89 -23.54
N LEU A 203 11.66 7.58 -23.41
CA LEU A 203 13.02 7.03 -23.36
C LEU A 203 13.73 7.16 -24.72
N PRO A 204 15.09 7.13 -24.74
CA PRO A 204 15.86 7.12 -25.97
C PRO A 204 15.49 5.98 -26.92
N LEU A 205 15.59 6.20 -28.22
CA LEU A 205 15.24 5.21 -29.26
C LEU A 205 16.07 3.91 -29.19
N ASN A 206 17.27 3.94 -28.60
CA ASN A 206 18.11 2.77 -28.39
C ASN A 206 17.76 1.95 -27.16
N THR A 207 16.68 2.29 -26.44
CA THR A 207 16.22 1.54 -25.28
C THR A 207 15.68 0.17 -25.69
N LEU A 208 16.12 -0.88 -25.00
CA LEU A 208 15.63 -2.24 -25.20
C LEU A 208 14.36 -2.49 -24.38
N HIS A 209 13.43 -3.21 -24.98
CA HIS A 209 12.25 -3.73 -24.29
C HIS A 209 12.53 -5.11 -23.73
N ALA A 210 12.34 -5.26 -22.42
CA ALA A 210 12.50 -6.53 -21.73
C ALA A 210 11.16 -7.22 -21.51
N LYS A 211 11.13 -8.55 -21.67
CA LYS A 211 10.03 -9.44 -21.27
C LYS A 211 10.58 -10.69 -20.61
N LEU A 212 9.86 -11.22 -19.62
CA LEU A 212 10.30 -12.34 -18.81
C LEU A 212 9.77 -13.67 -19.35
N VAL A 213 10.62 -14.69 -19.29
CA VAL A 213 10.21 -16.09 -19.31
C VAL A 213 10.02 -16.51 -17.87
N GLN A 214 8.81 -16.93 -17.51
CA GLN A 214 8.42 -17.22 -16.13
C GLN A 214 7.97 -18.68 -15.97
N ALA A 215 8.17 -19.22 -14.77
CA ALA A 215 7.72 -20.55 -14.41
C ALA A 215 6.18 -20.63 -14.36
N GLU A 216 5.64 -21.71 -14.93
CA GLU A 216 4.20 -22.05 -14.86
C GLU A 216 3.92 -23.19 -13.84
N VAL A 217 4.89 -23.52 -13.02
CA VAL A 217 4.81 -24.50 -11.93
C VAL A 217 5.34 -23.90 -10.63
N SER A 218 4.92 -24.44 -9.50
CA SER A 218 5.30 -23.90 -8.18
C SER A 218 6.59 -24.50 -7.63
N HIS A 219 7.00 -25.71 -8.08
CA HIS A 219 8.22 -26.36 -7.60
C HIS A 219 8.77 -27.31 -8.67
N ALA A 220 10.01 -27.13 -9.09
CA ALA A 220 10.65 -27.95 -10.08
C ALA A 220 12.18 -27.81 -10.06
N ASN A 221 12.92 -28.83 -10.52
CA ASN A 221 14.30 -28.67 -10.93
C ASN A 221 14.35 -28.18 -12.38
N ILE A 222 15.25 -27.25 -12.70
CA ILE A 222 15.52 -26.80 -14.05
C ILE A 222 16.54 -27.74 -14.68
N ILE A 223 16.13 -28.53 -15.66
CA ILE A 223 17.00 -29.47 -16.39
C ILE A 223 17.77 -28.74 -17.48
N SER A 224 17.07 -27.91 -18.28
CA SER A 224 17.71 -27.14 -19.34
C SER A 224 16.93 -25.87 -19.68
N ILE A 225 17.66 -24.85 -20.18
CA ILE A 225 17.10 -23.62 -20.75
C ILE A 225 17.69 -23.45 -22.14
N ASP A 226 16.87 -23.64 -23.19
CA ASP A 226 17.27 -23.45 -24.60
C ASP A 226 16.76 -22.10 -25.10
N THR A 227 17.70 -21.21 -25.46
CA THR A 227 17.46 -19.85 -25.91
C THR A 227 17.73 -19.64 -27.42
N GLU A 228 18.19 -20.69 -28.15
CA GLU A 228 18.73 -20.53 -29.49
C GLU A 228 17.69 -20.10 -30.52
N GLU A 229 16.47 -20.60 -30.47
CA GLU A 229 15.41 -20.16 -31.37
C GLU A 229 14.89 -18.75 -31.04
N ALA A 230 14.91 -18.36 -29.76
CA ALA A 230 14.55 -17.02 -29.36
C ALA A 230 15.52 -15.95 -29.88
N LYS A 231 16.80 -16.24 -29.88
CA LYS A 231 17.87 -15.35 -30.43
C LYS A 231 17.72 -15.09 -31.93
N LYS A 232 17.04 -15.99 -32.67
CA LYS A 232 16.82 -15.86 -34.13
C LYS A 232 15.60 -14.99 -34.45
N VAL A 233 14.76 -14.63 -33.50
CA VAL A 233 13.58 -13.79 -33.75
C VAL A 233 14.02 -12.40 -34.17
N PRO A 234 13.53 -11.87 -35.32
CA PRO A 234 13.90 -10.54 -35.78
C PRO A 234 13.58 -9.46 -34.76
N GLY A 235 14.60 -8.66 -34.41
CA GLY A 235 14.50 -7.60 -33.43
C GLY A 235 14.84 -8.02 -31.99
N VAL A 236 15.05 -9.30 -31.72
CA VAL A 236 15.65 -9.77 -30.47
C VAL A 236 17.14 -9.48 -30.48
N VAL A 237 17.64 -8.83 -29.41
CA VAL A 237 19.03 -8.42 -29.25
C VAL A 237 19.80 -9.40 -28.36
N ALA A 238 19.17 -9.83 -27.28
CA ALA A 238 19.75 -10.78 -26.33
C ALA A 238 18.66 -11.60 -25.62
N VAL A 239 19.03 -12.81 -25.20
CA VAL A 239 18.23 -13.62 -24.28
C VAL A 239 19.15 -14.01 -23.14
N LEU A 240 18.87 -13.50 -21.97
CA LEU A 240 19.71 -13.64 -20.77
C LEU A 240 19.13 -14.69 -19.85
N THR A 241 20.01 -15.48 -19.25
CA THR A 241 19.73 -16.48 -18.20
C THR A 241 20.64 -16.20 -17.00
N TYR A 242 20.53 -16.96 -15.94
CA TYR A 242 21.41 -16.86 -14.79
C TYR A 242 22.92 -16.91 -15.15
N LYS A 243 23.29 -17.53 -16.29
CA LYS A 243 24.68 -17.61 -16.77
C LYS A 243 25.24 -16.28 -17.25
N ASP A 244 24.39 -15.33 -17.56
CA ASP A 244 24.75 -14.01 -18.07
C ASP A 244 24.84 -12.97 -16.94
N VAL A 245 24.51 -13.34 -15.71
CA VAL A 245 24.57 -12.47 -14.54
C VAL A 245 26.03 -12.32 -14.09
N LYS A 246 26.49 -11.07 -13.98
CA LYS A 246 27.89 -10.76 -13.59
C LYS A 246 28.16 -10.88 -12.09
N GLY A 247 27.14 -10.81 -11.26
CA GLY A 247 27.22 -10.88 -9.81
C GLY A 247 26.81 -12.24 -9.24
N THR A 248 26.38 -12.26 -7.98
CA THR A 248 25.97 -13.47 -7.27
C THR A 248 24.61 -14.01 -7.73
N ASN A 249 23.88 -13.28 -8.57
CA ASN A 249 22.53 -13.61 -9.01
C ASN A 249 21.51 -13.72 -7.84
N ARG A 250 21.75 -13.03 -6.74
CA ARG A 250 20.87 -13.07 -5.55
C ARG A 250 20.45 -11.66 -5.15
N ILE A 251 19.22 -11.56 -4.67
CA ILE A 251 18.70 -10.38 -3.95
C ILE A 251 18.90 -10.71 -2.48
N ASN A 252 19.82 -9.99 -1.85
CA ASN A 252 20.15 -10.21 -0.45
C ASN A 252 19.08 -9.64 0.46
N GLY A 253 18.64 -10.41 1.46
CA GLY A 253 17.90 -9.88 2.58
C GLY A 253 18.74 -8.86 3.34
N LEU A 254 18.11 -7.75 3.78
CA LEU A 254 18.75 -6.84 4.72
C LEU A 254 18.40 -7.31 6.13
N ALA A 255 19.43 -7.60 6.85
CA ALA A 255 19.49 -8.10 8.18
C ALA A 255 18.45 -7.63 9.20
N PHE A 256 17.37 -8.34 9.37
CA PHE A 256 16.57 -8.35 10.60
C PHE A 256 16.05 -9.79 10.85
N PRO A 257 16.51 -10.43 11.83
CA PRO A 257 17.83 -10.43 12.42
C PRO A 257 18.92 -10.88 11.50
N THR A 258 18.70 -11.60 10.38
CA THR A 258 19.71 -11.91 9.37
C THR A 258 19.14 -12.80 8.27
N ASN A 259 18.69 -12.24 7.17
CA ASN A 259 18.27 -13.06 6.03
C ASN A 259 19.36 -13.20 4.95
N LYS A 260 20.47 -12.45 5.05
CA LYS A 260 21.54 -12.52 4.07
C LYS A 260 22.36 -13.80 4.22
N GLY A 261 22.34 -14.64 3.16
CA GLY A 261 23.16 -15.85 3.11
C GLY A 261 22.60 -17.01 3.94
N ASP A 262 21.31 -16.99 4.29
CA ASP A 262 20.64 -18.08 4.99
C ASP A 262 20.25 -19.27 4.09
N GLY A 263 20.58 -19.20 2.78
CA GLY A 263 20.22 -20.20 1.78
C GLY A 263 18.85 -19.99 1.13
N LEU A 264 18.08 -19.01 1.60
CA LEU A 264 16.75 -18.66 1.09
C LEU A 264 16.73 -17.33 0.35
N ASP A 265 17.90 -16.78 0.01
CA ASP A 265 18.01 -15.56 -0.78
C ASP A 265 17.39 -15.74 -2.16
N ARG A 266 16.57 -14.78 -2.59
CA ARG A 266 15.84 -14.83 -3.86
C ARG A 266 16.77 -14.66 -5.06
N PRO A 267 16.80 -15.61 -6.05
CA PRO A 267 17.55 -15.41 -7.27
C PRO A 267 16.94 -14.28 -8.11
N ILE A 268 17.79 -13.50 -8.80
CA ILE A 268 17.32 -12.53 -9.81
C ILE A 268 16.76 -13.29 -11.01
N LEU A 269 17.49 -14.33 -11.48
CA LEU A 269 17.06 -15.30 -12.49
C LEU A 269 17.24 -16.70 -11.92
N ASN A 270 16.21 -17.51 -11.91
CA ASN A 270 16.28 -18.86 -11.37
C ASN A 270 17.30 -19.70 -12.14
N ASP A 271 18.21 -20.34 -11.40
CA ASP A 271 19.37 -21.05 -11.94
C ASP A 271 19.18 -22.57 -11.99
N THR A 272 18.89 -23.19 -10.87
CA THR A 272 18.80 -24.65 -10.75
C THR A 272 17.40 -25.13 -10.44
N LYS A 273 16.56 -24.27 -9.87
CA LYS A 273 15.27 -24.66 -9.29
C LYS A 273 14.22 -23.56 -9.42
N ILE A 274 12.98 -23.98 -9.58
CA ILE A 274 11.79 -23.14 -9.45
C ILE A 274 11.25 -23.33 -8.03
N PHE A 275 10.99 -22.24 -7.34
CA PHE A 275 10.52 -22.22 -5.96
C PHE A 275 9.08 -21.79 -5.81
N GLN A 276 8.56 -21.02 -6.79
CA GLN A 276 7.17 -20.56 -6.85
C GLN A 276 6.68 -20.39 -8.28
N TYR A 277 5.38 -20.37 -8.47
CA TYR A 277 4.77 -19.96 -9.72
C TYR A 277 5.12 -18.51 -10.07
N GLY A 278 5.57 -18.28 -11.29
CA GLY A 278 5.95 -16.95 -11.76
C GLY A 278 7.42 -16.59 -11.60
N ASP A 279 8.26 -17.44 -11.01
CA ASP A 279 9.71 -17.24 -10.93
C ASP A 279 10.32 -16.89 -12.28
N ALA A 280 11.25 -15.93 -12.32
CA ALA A 280 11.89 -15.46 -13.54
C ALA A 280 13.05 -16.39 -13.95
N ILE A 281 12.94 -16.98 -15.14
CA ILE A 281 13.93 -17.95 -15.68
C ILE A 281 14.88 -17.29 -16.67
N ALA A 282 14.35 -16.42 -17.55
CA ALA A 282 15.14 -15.71 -18.54
C ALA A 282 14.53 -14.34 -18.84
N ILE A 283 15.35 -13.44 -19.42
CA ILE A 283 14.95 -12.13 -19.91
C ILE A 283 15.19 -12.06 -21.41
N VAL A 284 14.17 -11.79 -22.19
CA VAL A 284 14.29 -11.48 -23.62
C VAL A 284 14.35 -9.97 -23.81
N LEU A 285 15.40 -9.50 -24.46
CA LEU A 285 15.67 -8.11 -24.75
C LEU A 285 15.57 -7.86 -26.27
N ALA A 286 14.72 -6.93 -26.67
CA ALA A 286 14.46 -6.64 -28.07
C ALA A 286 14.32 -5.15 -28.38
N GLU A 287 14.44 -4.78 -29.62
CA GLU A 287 14.27 -3.40 -30.13
C GLU A 287 12.84 -2.86 -29.96
N ASN A 288 11.87 -3.74 -29.75
CA ASN A 288 10.48 -3.38 -29.51
C ASN A 288 9.75 -4.48 -28.74
N GLU A 289 8.63 -4.10 -28.14
CA GLU A 289 7.81 -4.98 -27.30
C GLU A 289 7.30 -6.22 -28.04
N LYS A 290 6.91 -6.10 -29.33
CA LYS A 290 6.40 -7.21 -30.12
C LYS A 290 7.47 -8.28 -30.37
N ALA A 291 8.70 -7.87 -30.65
CA ALA A 291 9.82 -8.79 -30.82
C ALA A 291 10.20 -9.47 -29.50
N ALA A 292 10.15 -8.72 -28.39
CA ALA A 292 10.39 -9.30 -27.07
C ALA A 292 9.39 -10.41 -26.73
N HIS A 293 8.09 -10.19 -26.93
CA HIS A 293 7.07 -11.23 -26.75
C HIS A 293 7.28 -12.45 -27.66
N ALA A 294 7.53 -12.22 -28.94
CA ALA A 294 7.80 -13.32 -29.87
C ALA A 294 9.05 -14.13 -29.48
N GLY A 295 10.04 -13.48 -28.88
CA GLY A 295 11.23 -14.14 -28.35
C GLY A 295 10.91 -15.00 -27.12
N VAL A 296 10.08 -14.51 -26.18
CA VAL A 296 9.64 -15.27 -25.01
C VAL A 296 8.99 -16.59 -25.41
N ASP A 297 8.11 -16.57 -26.42
CA ASP A 297 7.41 -17.76 -26.94
C ASP A 297 8.36 -18.83 -27.54
N LYS A 298 9.63 -18.50 -27.78
CA LYS A 298 10.64 -19.39 -28.39
C LYS A 298 11.64 -19.94 -27.39
N VAL A 299 11.70 -19.44 -26.17
CA VAL A 299 12.53 -20.02 -25.12
C VAL A 299 11.89 -21.33 -24.67
N LYS A 300 12.68 -22.40 -24.61
CA LYS A 300 12.23 -23.70 -24.11
C LYS A 300 12.89 -24.00 -22.77
N VAL A 301 12.08 -24.36 -21.80
CA VAL A 301 12.55 -24.76 -20.47
C VAL A 301 12.08 -26.17 -20.18
N GLU A 302 13.03 -27.04 -19.87
CA GLU A 302 12.75 -28.42 -19.44
C GLU A 302 12.81 -28.50 -17.93
N LEU A 303 11.72 -28.99 -17.32
CA LEU A 303 11.54 -29.02 -15.89
C LEU A 303 11.24 -30.45 -15.38
N GLU A 304 11.85 -30.81 -14.28
CA GLU A 304 11.43 -31.94 -13.46
C GLU A 304 10.56 -31.44 -12.32
N VAL A 305 9.25 -31.64 -12.41
CA VAL A 305 8.29 -31.14 -11.43
C VAL A 305 8.41 -31.90 -10.12
N LEU A 306 8.45 -31.20 -9.00
CA LEU A 306 8.56 -31.70 -7.64
C LEU A 306 7.25 -31.50 -6.86
N PRO A 307 7.06 -32.20 -5.72
CA PRO A 307 5.98 -31.88 -4.78
C PRO A 307 6.06 -30.40 -4.35
N ALA A 308 4.92 -29.72 -4.35
CA ALA A 308 4.81 -28.32 -3.95
C ALA A 308 3.96 -28.18 -2.67
N TYR A 309 4.51 -27.49 -1.68
CA TYR A 309 3.81 -27.20 -0.43
C TYR A 309 3.23 -25.78 -0.50
N MET A 310 1.91 -25.69 -0.57
CA MET A 310 1.21 -24.44 -0.82
C MET A 310 0.74 -23.74 0.47
N ASN A 311 1.04 -24.29 1.63
CA ASN A 311 0.73 -23.73 2.94
C ASN A 311 1.74 -24.19 4.00
N ALA A 312 1.81 -23.45 5.12
CA ALA A 312 2.76 -23.74 6.18
C ALA A 312 2.55 -25.12 6.86
N PRO A 313 1.32 -25.57 7.18
CA PRO A 313 1.12 -26.89 7.74
C PRO A 313 1.69 -28.03 6.90
N ASP A 314 1.47 -28.02 5.57
CA ASP A 314 1.99 -29.06 4.67
C ASP A 314 3.53 -29.03 4.57
N ALA A 315 4.11 -27.80 4.58
CA ALA A 315 5.57 -27.65 4.52
C ALA A 315 6.29 -28.03 5.82
N MET A 316 5.56 -28.09 6.94
CA MET A 316 6.06 -28.51 8.26
C MET A 316 5.83 -30.00 8.54
N ALA A 317 5.17 -30.74 7.66
CA ALA A 317 4.92 -32.17 7.87
C ALA A 317 6.25 -32.96 7.93
N ASP A 318 6.28 -34.06 8.71
CA ASP A 318 7.50 -34.85 8.95
C ASP A 318 8.10 -35.45 7.67
N ASP A 319 7.29 -35.69 6.64
CA ASP A 319 7.67 -36.24 5.35
C ASP A 319 7.91 -35.14 4.27
N ALA A 320 7.79 -33.88 4.62
CA ALA A 320 8.04 -32.78 3.71
C ALA A 320 9.52 -32.69 3.32
N ILE A 321 9.81 -32.58 2.02
CA ILE A 321 11.18 -32.36 1.54
C ILE A 321 11.59 -30.88 1.75
N GLU A 322 12.89 -30.68 1.93
CA GLU A 322 13.44 -29.31 1.97
C GLU A 322 13.23 -28.63 0.62
N ILE A 323 12.56 -27.48 0.64
CA ILE A 323 12.33 -26.65 -0.56
C ILE A 323 13.67 -26.12 -1.06
N HIS A 324 14.49 -25.57 -0.15
CA HIS A 324 15.88 -25.22 -0.41
C HIS A 324 16.80 -26.30 0.17
N PRO A 325 17.53 -27.03 -0.65
CA PRO A 325 18.39 -28.11 -0.15
C PRO A 325 19.41 -27.63 0.89
N GLY A 326 19.41 -28.28 2.04
CA GLY A 326 20.28 -27.90 3.17
C GLY A 326 19.75 -26.82 4.10
N THR A 327 18.54 -26.33 3.86
CA THR A 327 17.87 -25.36 4.74
C THR A 327 16.50 -25.88 5.14
N PRO A 328 16.20 -26.02 6.46
CA PRO A 328 14.90 -26.48 6.92
C PRO A 328 13.75 -25.57 6.45
N ASN A 329 12.57 -26.15 6.16
CA ASN A 329 11.40 -25.36 5.78
C ASN A 329 10.96 -24.39 6.90
N VAL A 330 11.15 -24.76 8.17
CA VAL A 330 11.04 -23.81 9.30
C VAL A 330 12.42 -23.21 9.52
N TYR A 331 12.65 -22.00 9.04
CA TYR A 331 13.98 -21.38 9.05
C TYR A 331 14.18 -20.33 10.15
N PHE A 332 13.10 -19.91 10.80
CA PHE A 332 13.16 -18.96 11.92
C PHE A 332 12.13 -19.32 12.98
N ASN A 333 12.56 -19.29 14.25
CA ASN A 333 11.72 -19.45 15.43
C ASN A 333 12.10 -18.41 16.46
N ASN A 334 11.10 -17.83 17.12
CA ASN A 334 11.29 -16.94 18.24
C ASN A 334 10.11 -17.03 19.21
N HIS A 335 10.23 -16.46 20.41
CA HIS A 335 9.20 -16.47 21.42
C HIS A 335 9.03 -15.10 22.09
N ILE A 336 7.89 -14.91 22.73
CA ILE A 336 7.65 -13.77 23.64
C ILE A 336 7.36 -14.29 25.04
N SER A 337 7.93 -13.62 26.03
CA SER A 337 7.75 -13.93 27.44
C SER A 337 7.58 -12.64 28.25
N LYS A 338 6.35 -12.37 28.72
CA LYS A 338 6.01 -11.23 29.58
C LYS A 338 5.34 -11.74 30.84
N GLY A 339 5.71 -11.22 32.02
CA GLY A 339 5.10 -11.56 33.29
C GLY A 339 5.31 -13.00 33.75
N ALA A 340 4.40 -13.55 34.55
CA ALA A 340 4.45 -14.89 35.12
C ALA A 340 4.13 -15.97 34.08
N GLU A 341 4.47 -17.24 34.42
CA GLU A 341 4.09 -18.41 33.63
C GLU A 341 2.58 -18.54 33.52
N THR A 342 2.08 -18.82 32.32
CA THR A 342 0.67 -18.77 31.97
C THR A 342 -0.10 -20.05 32.30
N ASN A 343 0.55 -21.23 32.31
CA ASN A 343 -0.11 -22.50 32.50
C ASN A 343 -1.01 -22.56 33.73
N SER A 344 -0.46 -22.20 34.92
CA SER A 344 -1.23 -22.21 36.18
C SER A 344 -2.35 -21.17 36.20
N ILE A 345 -2.16 -20.05 35.48
CA ILE A 345 -3.18 -19.00 35.33
C ILE A 345 -4.32 -19.54 34.44
N MET A 346 -4.02 -20.17 33.34
CA MET A 346 -5.02 -20.78 32.45
C MET A 346 -5.81 -21.90 33.13
N GLU A 347 -5.15 -22.72 33.94
CA GLU A 347 -5.82 -23.80 34.69
C GLU A 347 -6.76 -23.29 35.79
N SER A 348 -6.43 -22.14 36.42
CA SER A 348 -7.17 -21.61 37.56
C SER A 348 -8.17 -20.50 37.23
N ALA A 349 -8.08 -19.92 36.03
CA ALA A 349 -8.94 -18.82 35.61
C ALA A 349 -10.41 -19.27 35.48
N PRO A 350 -11.38 -18.44 35.93
CA PRO A 350 -12.79 -18.78 35.80
C PRO A 350 -13.31 -18.79 34.36
N TYR A 351 -12.69 -18.03 33.50
CA TYR A 351 -13.06 -17.95 32.09
C TYR A 351 -11.82 -18.09 31.20
N VAL A 352 -11.85 -19.06 30.29
CA VAL A 352 -10.80 -19.30 29.30
C VAL A 352 -11.46 -19.57 27.97
N VAL A 353 -10.89 -18.98 26.91
CA VAL A 353 -11.26 -19.25 25.52
C VAL A 353 -10.02 -19.66 24.74
N GLU A 354 -10.19 -20.52 23.76
CA GLU A 354 -9.12 -21.00 22.87
C GLU A 354 -9.73 -21.34 21.52
N ASP A 355 -9.08 -20.88 20.44
CA ASP A 355 -9.47 -21.26 19.07
C ASP A 355 -8.27 -21.20 18.12
N SER A 356 -8.47 -21.73 16.91
CA SER A 356 -7.48 -21.74 15.82
C SER A 356 -7.96 -20.87 14.67
N PHE A 357 -7.06 -20.02 14.17
CA PHE A 357 -7.37 -18.98 13.21
C PHE A 357 -6.49 -19.07 11.97
N TYR A 358 -7.03 -18.61 10.87
CA TYR A 358 -6.30 -18.45 9.61
C TYR A 358 -6.58 -17.09 9.00
N THR A 359 -5.52 -16.34 8.69
CA THR A 359 -5.57 -15.16 7.84
C THR A 359 -4.96 -15.47 6.49
N GLN A 360 -5.67 -15.16 5.42
CA GLN A 360 -5.31 -15.56 4.07
C GLN A 360 -4.19 -14.71 3.46
N ARG A 361 -3.64 -15.17 2.36
CA ARG A 361 -2.70 -14.45 1.51
C ARG A 361 -3.41 -13.31 0.77
N GLN A 362 -3.31 -12.07 1.29
CA GLN A 362 -3.95 -10.91 0.69
C GLN A 362 -3.06 -10.27 -0.38
N PRO A 363 -3.53 -10.10 -1.63
CA PRO A 363 -2.79 -9.43 -2.69
C PRO A 363 -2.91 -7.91 -2.61
N HIS A 364 -1.86 -7.17 -2.96
CA HIS A 364 -1.81 -5.69 -2.88
C HIS A 364 -2.75 -4.99 -3.85
N LEU A 365 -2.87 -5.50 -5.07
CA LEU A 365 -3.76 -5.03 -6.14
C LEU A 365 -3.61 -3.53 -6.47
N PRO A 366 -2.39 -2.99 -6.66
CA PRO A 366 -2.24 -1.66 -7.21
C PRO A 366 -2.80 -1.63 -8.63
N LEU A 367 -3.39 -0.50 -9.04
CA LEU A 367 -3.93 -0.39 -10.40
C LEU A 367 -2.86 -0.12 -11.45
N GLU A 368 -1.72 0.44 -11.05
CA GLU A 368 -0.52 0.53 -11.88
C GLU A 368 0.29 -0.75 -11.72
N PRO A 369 0.49 -1.56 -12.78
CA PRO A 369 1.44 -2.66 -12.77
C PRO A 369 2.86 -2.17 -12.50
N ASP A 370 3.76 -3.06 -12.09
CA ASP A 370 5.16 -2.70 -11.87
C ASP A 370 5.84 -2.33 -13.19
N VAL A 371 6.62 -1.27 -13.16
CA VAL A 371 7.26 -0.69 -14.35
C VAL A 371 8.52 0.05 -13.96
N GLY A 372 9.56 -0.10 -14.77
CA GLY A 372 10.84 0.57 -14.55
C GLY A 372 11.71 0.59 -15.78
N PHE A 373 12.78 1.36 -15.71
CA PHE A 373 13.84 1.39 -16.69
C PHE A 373 15.19 1.63 -16.02
N ALA A 374 16.27 1.20 -16.67
CA ALA A 374 17.60 1.39 -16.15
C ALA A 374 18.60 1.71 -17.26
N TYR A 375 19.67 2.41 -16.89
CA TYR A 375 20.81 2.74 -17.74
C TYR A 375 22.08 2.92 -16.92
N VAL A 376 23.22 2.83 -17.58
CA VAL A 376 24.51 3.22 -17.00
C VAL A 376 24.81 4.65 -17.43
N ASN A 377 25.12 5.53 -16.47
CA ASN A 377 25.49 6.92 -16.78
C ASN A 377 26.96 7.05 -17.21
N ASP A 378 27.38 8.26 -17.59
CA ASP A 378 28.74 8.53 -18.05
C ASP A 378 29.84 8.28 -16.99
N GLU A 379 29.47 8.22 -15.72
CA GLU A 379 30.36 7.89 -14.60
C GLU A 379 30.42 6.38 -14.32
N GLY A 380 29.75 5.56 -15.13
CA GLY A 380 29.70 4.11 -14.94
C GLY A 380 28.74 3.65 -13.83
N LYS A 381 27.89 4.53 -13.31
CA LYS A 381 26.90 4.20 -12.27
C LYS A 381 25.63 3.63 -12.88
N LEU A 382 25.05 2.63 -12.24
CA LEU A 382 23.75 2.05 -12.62
C LEU A 382 22.63 2.89 -12.02
N ILE A 383 21.81 3.49 -12.88
CA ILE A 383 20.63 4.27 -12.50
C ILE A 383 19.39 3.46 -12.83
N ILE A 384 18.55 3.21 -11.84
CA ILE A 384 17.30 2.43 -11.98
C ILE A 384 16.12 3.30 -11.58
N HIS A 385 15.19 3.51 -12.49
CA HIS A 385 13.91 4.16 -12.25
C HIS A 385 12.85 3.10 -12.01
N SER A 386 12.20 3.12 -10.85
CA SER A 386 11.16 2.14 -10.49
C SER A 386 10.14 2.70 -9.52
N LYS A 387 9.20 1.88 -9.08
CA LYS A 387 8.19 2.22 -8.05
C LYS A 387 8.71 1.99 -6.63
N SER A 388 9.99 1.92 -6.40
CA SER A 388 10.60 1.63 -5.09
C SER A 388 10.06 2.55 -3.99
N ILE A 389 9.84 1.99 -2.80
CA ILE A 389 9.55 2.73 -1.57
C ILE A 389 10.63 2.50 -0.50
N ALA A 390 11.81 2.07 -0.96
CA ALA A 390 12.96 1.76 -0.12
C ALA A 390 14.25 1.93 -0.93
N LEU A 391 14.49 3.13 -1.48
CA LEU A 391 15.51 3.41 -2.49
C LEU A 391 16.89 2.87 -2.11
N HIS A 392 17.40 3.29 -0.95
CA HIS A 392 18.72 2.89 -0.47
C HIS A 392 18.79 1.40 -0.11
N PHE A 393 17.70 0.81 0.39
CA PHE A 393 17.64 -0.62 0.67
C PHE A 393 17.71 -1.42 -0.62
N HIS A 394 16.97 -1.04 -1.65
CA HIS A 394 17.02 -1.73 -2.94
C HIS A 394 18.40 -1.70 -3.55
N ALA A 395 19.10 -0.55 -3.50
CA ALA A 395 20.48 -0.46 -3.97
C ALA A 395 21.39 -1.47 -3.24
N LEU A 396 21.30 -1.53 -1.90
CA LEU A 396 22.05 -2.49 -1.08
C LEU A 396 21.68 -3.96 -1.40
N MET A 397 20.38 -4.26 -1.55
CA MET A 397 19.89 -5.63 -1.75
C MET A 397 20.30 -6.23 -3.11
N ILE A 398 20.39 -5.39 -4.17
CA ILE A 398 20.65 -5.89 -5.53
C ILE A 398 22.10 -5.75 -5.99
N ALA A 399 22.90 -4.85 -5.39
CA ALA A 399 24.23 -4.48 -5.89
C ALA A 399 25.14 -5.69 -6.13
N GLU A 400 25.33 -6.54 -5.13
CA GLU A 400 26.14 -7.74 -5.23
C GLU A 400 25.58 -8.74 -6.26
N GLY A 401 24.24 -8.84 -6.31
CA GLY A 401 23.53 -9.71 -7.23
C GLY A 401 23.77 -9.37 -8.70
N VAL A 402 23.86 -8.06 -9.02
CA VAL A 402 24.12 -7.58 -10.38
C VAL A 402 25.63 -7.38 -10.67
N GLY A 403 26.49 -7.60 -9.70
CA GLY A 403 27.96 -7.49 -9.83
C GLY A 403 28.48 -6.05 -9.71
N MET A 404 27.87 -5.22 -8.89
CA MET A 404 28.26 -3.84 -8.60
C MET A 404 28.46 -3.60 -7.12
N LYS A 405 29.13 -2.49 -6.76
CA LYS A 405 29.12 -1.99 -5.40
C LYS A 405 27.86 -1.19 -5.12
N ALA A 406 27.41 -1.18 -3.87
CA ALA A 406 26.18 -0.46 -3.47
C ALA A 406 26.27 1.06 -3.75
N GLU A 407 27.47 1.66 -3.62
CA GLU A 407 27.73 3.07 -3.91
C GLU A 407 27.67 3.43 -5.41
N ASP A 408 27.59 2.42 -6.29
CA ASP A 408 27.52 2.57 -7.74
C ASP A 408 26.09 2.31 -8.28
N VAL A 409 25.14 1.99 -7.40
CA VAL A 409 23.74 1.73 -7.76
C VAL A 409 22.86 2.84 -7.18
N PHE A 410 22.11 3.52 -8.04
CA PHE A 410 21.20 4.59 -7.68
C PHE A 410 19.78 4.25 -8.10
N ILE A 411 18.84 4.38 -7.17
CA ILE A 411 17.43 4.19 -7.43
C ILE A 411 16.74 5.55 -7.44
N VAL A 412 15.90 5.78 -8.45
CA VAL A 412 15.04 6.95 -8.59
C VAL A 412 13.59 6.48 -8.58
N GLN A 413 12.77 7.02 -7.70
CA GLN A 413 11.37 6.64 -7.68
C GLN A 413 10.61 7.31 -8.83
N ASN A 414 9.93 6.52 -9.65
CA ASN A 414 8.91 7.02 -10.57
C ASN A 414 7.70 7.52 -9.77
N ASN A 415 6.95 8.48 -10.32
CA ASN A 415 5.62 8.74 -9.78
C ASN A 415 4.82 7.43 -9.71
N THR A 416 4.34 7.08 -8.54
CA THR A 416 3.91 5.71 -8.24
C THR A 416 2.41 5.62 -8.03
N GLY A 417 1.76 4.75 -8.81
CA GLY A 417 0.33 4.44 -8.74
C GLY A 417 0.00 3.41 -7.66
N ALA A 418 0.45 3.64 -6.43
CA ALA A 418 0.32 2.84 -5.22
C ALA A 418 1.21 1.59 -5.16
N THR A 419 1.55 1.19 -3.93
CA THR A 419 2.27 -0.07 -3.66
C THR A 419 1.68 -0.84 -2.48
N PHE A 420 1.24 -0.16 -1.44
CA PHE A 420 0.76 -0.73 -0.17
C PHE A 420 1.78 -1.59 0.57
N GLY A 421 3.06 -1.54 0.15
CA GLY A 421 4.17 -2.23 0.80
C GLY A 421 4.93 -3.24 -0.07
N TYR A 422 4.36 -3.79 -1.16
CA TYR A 422 5.06 -4.84 -1.94
C TYR A 422 6.41 -4.38 -2.53
N LYS A 423 6.62 -3.09 -2.67
CA LYS A 423 7.88 -2.49 -3.12
C LYS A 423 8.84 -2.16 -1.98
N PHE A 424 8.63 -2.73 -0.80
CA PHE A 424 9.63 -2.69 0.26
C PHE A 424 10.84 -3.58 -0.08
N SER A 425 10.59 -4.69 -0.78
CA SER A 425 11.60 -5.52 -1.44
C SER A 425 11.69 -5.22 -2.94
N PRO A 426 12.86 -5.35 -3.57
CA PRO A 426 13.00 -5.23 -5.02
C PRO A 426 12.12 -6.25 -5.75
N THR A 427 11.51 -5.86 -6.85
CA THR A 427 10.76 -6.77 -7.73
C THR A 427 11.46 -6.92 -9.09
N MET A 428 11.62 -5.82 -9.80
CA MET A 428 12.25 -5.78 -11.12
C MET A 428 13.63 -5.10 -11.15
N GLU A 429 14.05 -4.50 -10.04
CA GLU A 429 15.28 -3.72 -9.98
C GLU A 429 16.53 -4.58 -10.30
N GLY A 430 16.57 -5.80 -9.75
CA GLY A 430 17.63 -6.77 -10.07
C GLY A 430 17.61 -7.21 -11.54
N LEU A 431 16.40 -7.47 -12.09
CA LEU A 431 16.21 -7.84 -13.49
C LEU A 431 16.66 -6.73 -14.45
N LEU A 432 16.28 -5.48 -14.16
CA LEU A 432 16.72 -4.31 -14.92
C LEU A 432 18.25 -4.13 -14.84
N GLY A 433 18.82 -4.29 -13.64
CA GLY A 433 20.26 -4.22 -13.43
C GLY A 433 21.02 -5.26 -14.26
N VAL A 434 20.64 -6.53 -14.19
CA VAL A 434 21.23 -7.61 -14.99
C VAL A 434 21.15 -7.30 -16.47
N ALA A 435 19.97 -6.92 -16.97
CA ALA A 435 19.73 -6.65 -18.39
C ALA A 435 20.57 -5.46 -18.90
N THR A 436 20.63 -4.38 -18.12
CA THR A 436 21.41 -3.18 -18.46
C THR A 436 22.91 -3.45 -18.44
N MET A 437 23.41 -4.15 -17.40
CA MET A 437 24.84 -4.50 -17.29
C MET A 437 25.30 -5.49 -18.35
N ALA A 438 24.46 -6.40 -18.79
CA ALA A 438 24.79 -7.37 -19.84
C ALA A 438 24.87 -6.73 -21.23
N THR A 439 24.02 -5.75 -21.53
CA THR A 439 23.91 -5.15 -22.87
C THR A 439 24.61 -3.82 -23.03
N GLY A 440 24.87 -3.10 -21.93
CA GLY A 440 25.37 -1.72 -21.95
C GLY A 440 24.39 -0.70 -22.55
N ARG A 441 23.12 -1.10 -22.75
CA ARG A 441 22.06 -0.25 -23.33
C ARG A 441 21.00 0.04 -22.26
N PRO A 442 20.25 1.15 -22.38
CA PRO A 442 19.06 1.39 -21.58
C PRO A 442 18.04 0.26 -21.77
N VAL A 443 17.40 -0.18 -20.69
CA VAL A 443 16.40 -1.25 -20.68
C VAL A 443 15.12 -0.77 -20.03
N TYR A 444 13.98 -1.06 -20.63
CA TYR A 444 12.62 -0.82 -20.11
C TYR A 444 11.91 -2.15 -19.86
N LEU A 445 11.31 -2.29 -18.67
CA LEU A 445 10.52 -3.45 -18.28
C LEU A 445 9.19 -2.99 -17.71
N GLU A 446 8.09 -3.54 -18.20
CA GLU A 446 6.74 -3.32 -17.72
C GLU A 446 6.04 -4.68 -17.60
N PHE A 447 5.45 -4.92 -16.42
CA PHE A 447 4.62 -6.10 -16.17
C PHE A 447 3.21 -5.88 -16.71
N ASP A 448 2.58 -6.91 -17.19
CA ASP A 448 1.13 -6.93 -17.32
C ASP A 448 0.47 -7.18 -15.94
N MET A 449 -0.85 -7.06 -15.84
CA MET A 449 -1.55 -7.23 -14.57
C MET A 449 -1.47 -8.67 -14.02
N LYS A 450 -1.39 -9.68 -14.89
CA LYS A 450 -1.20 -11.06 -14.45
C LYS A 450 0.18 -11.25 -13.82
N GLN A 451 1.23 -10.72 -14.46
CA GLN A 451 2.59 -10.72 -13.92
C GLN A 451 2.66 -9.93 -12.60
N GLN A 452 2.03 -8.75 -12.55
CA GLN A 452 1.91 -7.97 -11.30
C GLN A 452 1.31 -8.81 -10.16
N ILE A 453 0.26 -9.56 -10.44
CA ILE A 453 -0.45 -10.36 -9.43
C ILE A 453 0.33 -11.64 -9.10
N THR A 454 0.94 -12.32 -10.05
CA THR A 454 1.57 -13.63 -9.81
C THR A 454 3.03 -13.55 -9.36
N TYR A 455 3.79 -12.56 -9.81
CA TYR A 455 5.23 -12.44 -9.53
C TYR A 455 5.55 -11.63 -8.27
N THR A 456 4.80 -10.55 -7.98
CA THR A 456 5.10 -9.70 -6.83
C THR A 456 4.69 -10.36 -5.52
N GLY A 457 5.34 -9.97 -4.41
CA GLY A 457 5.03 -10.49 -3.09
C GLY A 457 3.62 -10.17 -2.59
N LYS A 458 3.17 -10.88 -1.57
CA LYS A 458 1.83 -10.79 -0.96
C LYS A 458 1.93 -10.66 0.56
N ARG A 459 0.81 -10.31 1.22
CA ARG A 459 0.66 -10.51 2.67
C ARG A 459 0.83 -12.00 2.98
N SER A 460 1.69 -12.33 3.92
CA SER A 460 1.92 -13.71 4.35
C SER A 460 0.76 -14.20 5.22
N PRO A 461 0.18 -15.37 4.95
CA PRO A 461 -0.80 -15.99 5.82
C PRO A 461 -0.25 -16.32 7.21
N PHE A 462 -1.11 -16.18 8.23
CA PHE A 462 -0.83 -16.69 9.58
C PHE A 462 -1.78 -17.83 9.90
N TRP A 463 -1.21 -18.90 10.42
CA TRP A 463 -1.90 -20.00 11.09
C TRP A 463 -1.65 -19.82 12.58
N THR A 464 -2.69 -19.48 13.34
CA THR A 464 -2.55 -19.08 14.74
C THR A 464 -3.46 -19.90 15.64
N THR A 465 -2.94 -20.51 16.69
CA THR A 465 -3.74 -20.97 17.82
C THR A 465 -3.53 -19.98 18.95
N MET A 466 -4.60 -19.49 19.54
CA MET A 466 -4.54 -18.48 20.58
C MET A 466 -5.49 -18.83 21.72
N LYS A 467 -5.05 -18.57 22.96
CA LYS A 467 -5.77 -18.85 24.19
C LYS A 467 -5.71 -17.65 25.11
N MET A 468 -6.83 -17.29 25.70
CA MET A 468 -6.93 -16.12 26.56
C MET A 468 -7.76 -16.42 27.81
N ALA A 469 -7.34 -15.88 28.95
CA ALA A 469 -8.00 -16.06 30.24
C ALA A 469 -8.44 -14.73 30.87
N ALA A 470 -9.60 -14.73 31.56
CA ALA A 470 -10.10 -13.59 32.30
C ALA A 470 -10.58 -13.97 33.72
N ASP A 471 -10.58 -13.00 34.63
CA ASP A 471 -11.15 -13.14 35.98
C ASP A 471 -12.69 -12.98 35.98
N LYS A 472 -13.30 -13.18 37.17
CA LYS A 472 -14.75 -13.03 37.36
C LYS A 472 -15.30 -11.63 37.06
N ASN A 473 -14.44 -10.64 37.08
CA ASN A 473 -14.79 -9.25 36.81
C ASN A 473 -14.53 -8.85 35.35
N GLY A 474 -14.05 -9.76 34.49
CA GLY A 474 -13.71 -9.49 33.12
C GLY A 474 -12.37 -8.77 32.93
N LYS A 475 -11.41 -8.89 33.87
CA LYS A 475 -10.03 -8.47 33.63
C LYS A 475 -9.27 -9.62 32.97
N ILE A 476 -8.58 -9.31 31.86
CA ILE A 476 -7.72 -10.26 31.17
C ILE A 476 -6.50 -10.56 32.03
N LEU A 477 -6.23 -11.85 32.24
CA LEU A 477 -5.17 -12.35 33.11
C LEU A 477 -3.94 -12.82 32.34
N ALA A 478 -4.16 -13.50 31.21
CA ALA A 478 -3.08 -14.08 30.42
C ALA A 478 -3.49 -14.30 28.96
N LEU A 479 -2.49 -14.33 28.10
CA LEU A 479 -2.56 -14.67 26.67
C LEU A 479 -1.48 -15.71 26.35
N GLU A 480 -1.87 -16.78 25.65
CA GLU A 480 -0.97 -17.72 25.01
C GLU A 480 -1.22 -17.71 23.51
N SER A 481 -0.17 -17.76 22.69
CA SER A 481 -0.30 -17.80 21.24
C SER A 481 0.81 -18.63 20.60
N ASP A 482 0.44 -19.41 19.58
CA ASP A 482 1.35 -20.16 18.74
C ASP A 482 0.99 -19.86 17.28
N TRP A 483 1.96 -19.40 16.46
CA TRP A 483 1.68 -19.09 15.07
C TRP A 483 2.78 -19.48 14.11
N SER A 484 2.38 -19.81 12.89
CA SER A 484 3.25 -20.09 11.77
C SER A 484 2.96 -19.07 10.65
N VAL A 485 4.01 -18.43 10.17
CA VAL A 485 3.96 -17.47 9.06
C VAL A 485 4.33 -18.19 7.78
N ASP A 486 3.41 -18.32 6.85
CA ASP A 486 3.67 -18.81 5.50
C ASP A 486 4.30 -17.67 4.66
N HIS A 487 5.64 -17.65 4.59
CA HIS A 487 6.34 -16.56 3.93
C HIS A 487 6.69 -16.82 2.46
N GLY A 488 6.26 -17.97 1.92
CA GLY A 488 6.65 -18.39 0.59
C GLY A 488 8.11 -18.87 0.54
N PRO A 489 8.74 -18.91 -0.63
CA PRO A 489 10.02 -19.60 -0.78
C PRO A 489 11.25 -18.79 -0.38
N TYR A 490 11.12 -17.50 -0.05
CA TYR A 490 12.27 -16.62 0.20
C TYR A 490 12.16 -15.94 1.56
N SER A 491 13.31 -15.66 2.18
CA SER A 491 13.34 -15.21 3.58
C SER A 491 13.18 -13.69 3.78
N GLU A 492 13.25 -12.89 2.73
CA GLU A 492 13.25 -11.41 2.80
C GLU A 492 12.26 -10.86 3.83
N PHE A 493 12.75 -10.33 4.96
CA PHE A 493 11.96 -9.77 6.06
C PHE A 493 10.97 -10.73 6.76
N GLY A 494 11.01 -12.04 6.48
CA GLY A 494 10.07 -13.01 7.05
C GLY A 494 10.20 -13.17 8.57
N ASP A 495 11.40 -13.12 9.09
CA ASP A 495 11.71 -13.12 10.52
C ASP A 495 11.18 -11.87 11.24
N LEU A 496 11.35 -10.68 10.65
CA LEU A 496 10.74 -9.44 11.15
C LEU A 496 9.21 -9.57 11.22
N LEU A 497 8.57 -10.16 10.20
CA LEU A 497 7.12 -10.36 10.19
C LEU A 497 6.67 -11.28 11.33
N THR A 498 7.41 -12.35 11.60
CA THR A 498 7.13 -13.25 12.74
C THR A 498 7.26 -12.51 14.07
N GLN A 499 8.27 -11.64 14.23
CA GLN A 499 8.41 -10.78 15.41
C GLN A 499 7.26 -9.78 15.58
N ARG A 500 6.69 -9.26 14.50
CA ARG A 500 5.50 -8.38 14.55
C ARG A 500 4.31 -9.06 15.24
N GLY A 501 4.18 -10.38 15.12
CA GLY A 501 3.18 -11.15 15.88
C GLY A 501 3.33 -10.97 17.39
N PHE A 502 4.56 -10.88 17.92
CA PHE A 502 4.80 -10.62 19.35
C PHE A 502 4.39 -9.21 19.77
N GLN A 503 4.57 -8.23 18.88
CA GLN A 503 4.36 -6.81 19.19
C GLN A 503 2.88 -6.43 19.19
N PHE A 504 2.05 -7.14 18.42
CA PHE A 504 0.64 -6.79 18.22
C PHE A 504 -0.36 -7.81 18.78
N GLY A 505 0.06 -9.00 19.18
CA GLY A 505 -0.82 -9.98 19.82
C GLY A 505 -1.37 -9.46 21.16
N GLY A 506 -2.68 -9.15 21.22
CA GLY A 506 -3.31 -8.52 22.37
C GLY A 506 -2.96 -7.04 22.58
N ALA A 507 -2.35 -6.36 21.58
CA ALA A 507 -2.03 -4.93 21.69
C ALA A 507 -3.29 -4.08 21.82
N GLY A 508 -3.19 -3.03 22.64
CA GLY A 508 -4.31 -2.18 23.02
C GLY A 508 -4.89 -2.52 24.39
N TYR A 509 -4.58 -3.71 24.88
CA TYR A 509 -5.07 -4.19 26.16
C TYR A 509 -3.95 -4.47 27.16
N MET A 510 -4.19 -4.14 28.41
CA MET A 510 -3.26 -4.51 29.49
C MET A 510 -3.39 -5.99 29.80
N ILE A 511 -2.51 -6.78 29.24
CA ILE A 511 -2.36 -8.21 29.51
C ILE A 511 -1.08 -8.41 30.32
N PRO A 512 -1.19 -8.83 31.60
CA PRO A 512 -0.03 -8.90 32.48
C PRO A 512 0.91 -10.08 32.16
N ASN A 513 0.37 -11.18 31.64
CA ASN A 513 1.12 -12.40 31.39
C ASN A 513 0.91 -12.88 29.96
N ILE A 514 2.00 -12.97 29.19
CA ILE A 514 1.97 -13.39 27.78
C ILE A 514 3.04 -14.43 27.53
N ARG A 515 2.67 -15.52 26.84
CA ARG A 515 3.59 -16.50 26.24
C ARG A 515 3.20 -16.70 24.80
N GLY A 516 4.17 -16.72 23.93
CA GLY A 516 3.92 -16.95 22.51
C GLY A 516 5.12 -17.53 21.80
N ASN A 517 4.86 -18.40 20.80
CA ASN A 517 5.87 -18.93 19.92
C ASN A 517 5.50 -18.61 18.47
N GLY A 518 6.43 -18.06 17.72
CA GLY A 518 6.26 -17.73 16.32
C GLY A 518 7.32 -18.39 15.48
N ARG A 519 6.93 -18.87 14.30
CA ARG A 519 7.85 -19.47 13.33
C ARG A 519 7.60 -18.97 11.92
N THR A 520 8.67 -18.85 11.14
CA THR A 520 8.59 -18.52 9.72
C THR A 520 8.85 -19.77 8.90
N VAL A 521 7.96 -20.04 7.95
CA VAL A 521 7.91 -21.27 7.17
C VAL A 521 8.10 -20.96 5.69
N CYS A 522 9.04 -21.66 5.07
CA CYS A 522 9.24 -21.69 3.64
C CYS A 522 8.15 -22.54 2.97
N THR A 523 7.51 -22.05 1.91
CA THR A 523 6.52 -22.77 1.09
C THR A 523 6.75 -22.50 -0.38
N ASN A 524 6.07 -23.23 -1.26
CA ASN A 524 6.11 -23.01 -2.71
C ASN A 524 5.02 -22.08 -3.24
N HIS A 525 4.33 -21.35 -2.35
CA HIS A 525 3.35 -20.35 -2.74
C HIS A 525 4.04 -19.00 -3.04
N GLY A 526 3.27 -17.99 -3.48
CA GLY A 526 3.84 -16.66 -3.73
C GLY A 526 4.54 -16.08 -2.50
N TRP A 527 5.75 -15.54 -2.71
CA TRP A 527 6.61 -15.05 -1.63
C TRP A 527 5.95 -13.94 -0.80
N GLY A 528 6.30 -13.91 0.48
CA GLY A 528 5.82 -12.93 1.43
C GLY A 528 6.50 -11.57 1.23
N SER A 529 5.74 -10.50 1.30
CA SER A 529 6.28 -9.14 1.33
C SER A 529 5.48 -8.26 2.27
N ALA A 530 6.04 -7.07 2.59
CA ALA A 530 5.32 -6.12 3.40
C ALA A 530 3.97 -5.74 2.75
N PHE A 531 2.90 -5.81 3.52
CA PHE A 531 1.61 -5.25 3.18
C PHE A 531 1.13 -4.39 4.36
N ARG A 532 0.53 -3.24 4.09
CA ARG A 532 -0.03 -2.27 5.03
C ARG A 532 -0.53 -2.94 6.32
N GLY A 533 0.02 -2.55 7.47
CA GLY A 533 -0.25 -3.14 8.77
C GLY A 533 0.68 -4.29 9.20
N TYR A 534 1.54 -4.78 8.34
CA TYR A 534 2.60 -5.80 8.47
C TYR A 534 2.64 -6.55 9.80
N GLY A 535 1.95 -7.70 9.88
CA GLY A 535 1.82 -8.55 11.07
C GLY A 535 0.67 -8.16 12.02
N ALA A 536 0.26 -6.90 12.07
CA ALA A 536 -0.84 -6.49 12.95
C ALA A 536 -2.21 -7.07 12.52
N PRO A 537 -2.66 -6.97 11.26
CA PRO A 537 -3.94 -7.56 10.86
C PRO A 537 -4.01 -9.06 11.15
N GLU A 538 -2.91 -9.76 10.96
CA GLU A 538 -2.85 -11.21 11.08
C GLU A 538 -3.01 -11.68 12.53
N ILE A 539 -2.38 -10.99 13.49
CA ILE A 539 -2.38 -11.42 14.90
C ILE A 539 -3.44 -10.69 15.74
N MET A 540 -3.88 -9.49 15.34
CA MET A 540 -4.96 -8.79 16.02
C MET A 540 -6.33 -9.42 15.73
N PHE A 541 -6.50 -10.07 14.58
CA PHE A 541 -7.72 -10.80 14.25
C PHE A 541 -8.07 -11.85 15.32
N PRO A 542 -7.23 -12.86 15.59
CA PRO A 542 -7.50 -13.80 16.67
C PRO A 542 -7.67 -13.13 18.05
N SER A 543 -6.85 -12.11 18.35
CA SER A 543 -6.95 -11.39 19.63
C SER A 543 -8.35 -10.77 19.83
N GLU A 544 -8.84 -10.05 18.82
CA GLU A 544 -10.13 -9.33 18.88
C GLU A 544 -11.34 -10.27 18.89
N VAL A 545 -11.23 -11.44 18.22
CA VAL A 545 -12.29 -12.47 18.26
C VAL A 545 -12.35 -13.13 19.63
N LEU A 546 -11.22 -13.52 20.20
CA LEU A 546 -11.19 -14.13 21.55
C LEU A 546 -11.61 -13.16 22.65
N ILE A 547 -11.34 -11.85 22.50
CA ILE A 547 -11.84 -10.82 23.42
C ILE A 547 -13.37 -10.75 23.37
N ASP A 548 -13.98 -10.91 22.20
CA ASP A 548 -15.43 -10.96 22.03
C ASP A 548 -16.02 -12.22 22.70
N GLU A 549 -15.36 -13.36 22.55
CA GLU A 549 -15.77 -14.61 23.22
C GLU A 549 -15.63 -14.56 24.74
N LEU A 550 -14.55 -13.94 25.25
CA LEU A 550 -14.41 -13.72 26.69
C LEU A 550 -15.50 -12.80 27.23
N ALA A 551 -15.84 -11.72 26.51
CA ALA A 551 -16.91 -10.82 26.90
C ALA A 551 -18.24 -11.58 27.03
N GLU A 552 -18.55 -12.46 26.06
CA GLU A 552 -19.75 -13.32 26.10
C GLU A 552 -19.72 -14.28 27.30
N LYS A 553 -18.60 -15.00 27.54
CA LYS A 553 -18.46 -15.93 28.67
C LYS A 553 -18.58 -15.26 30.04
N VAL A 554 -18.04 -14.03 30.15
CA VAL A 554 -18.16 -13.19 31.37
C VAL A 554 -19.58 -12.64 31.52
N GLY A 555 -20.37 -12.57 30.44
CA GLY A 555 -21.68 -11.93 30.39
C GLY A 555 -21.62 -10.40 30.38
N MET A 556 -20.58 -9.85 29.77
CA MET A 556 -20.35 -8.40 29.64
C MET A 556 -20.51 -7.97 28.19
N ASP A 557 -21.03 -6.75 27.97
CA ASP A 557 -21.08 -6.14 26.64
C ASP A 557 -19.66 -6.09 26.04
N PRO A 558 -19.46 -6.46 24.77
CA PRO A 558 -18.13 -6.51 24.14
C PRO A 558 -17.40 -5.15 24.11
N PHE A 559 -18.13 -4.03 24.02
CA PHE A 559 -17.54 -2.68 24.09
C PHE A 559 -17.05 -2.38 25.51
N GLU A 560 -17.87 -2.67 26.53
CA GLU A 560 -17.53 -2.45 27.95
C GLU A 560 -16.39 -3.37 28.40
N PHE A 561 -16.33 -4.62 27.92
CA PHE A 561 -15.22 -5.53 28.20
C PHE A 561 -13.90 -4.97 27.66
N ARG A 562 -13.89 -4.45 26.42
CA ARG A 562 -12.72 -3.81 25.84
C ARG A 562 -12.33 -2.56 26.63
N TYR A 563 -13.28 -1.66 26.89
CA TYR A 563 -13.05 -0.44 27.66
C TYR A 563 -12.41 -0.73 29.02
N LYS A 564 -12.81 -1.81 29.67
CA LYS A 564 -12.25 -2.23 30.97
C LYS A 564 -10.78 -2.61 30.88
N ASN A 565 -10.34 -3.15 29.77
CA ASN A 565 -9.01 -3.76 29.59
C ASN A 565 -8.02 -2.91 28.77
N ILE A 566 -8.44 -1.79 28.16
CA ILE A 566 -7.53 -0.93 27.40
C ILE A 566 -6.41 -0.36 28.27
N TYR A 567 -5.31 0.06 27.61
CA TYR A 567 -4.18 0.73 28.26
C TYR A 567 -4.61 1.96 29.04
N ARG A 568 -4.10 2.09 30.26
CA ARG A 568 -4.17 3.26 31.13
C ARG A 568 -2.78 3.63 31.61
N GLU A 569 -2.64 4.82 32.20
CA GLU A 569 -1.36 5.30 32.72
C GLU A 569 -0.67 4.24 33.61
N GLY A 570 0.58 3.92 33.27
CA GLY A 570 1.37 2.87 33.91
C GLY A 570 1.27 1.49 33.29
N ASP A 571 0.30 1.23 32.39
CA ASP A 571 0.17 -0.03 31.67
C ASP A 571 1.26 -0.20 30.59
N THR A 572 1.51 -1.44 30.20
CA THR A 572 2.56 -1.80 29.24
C THR A 572 2.02 -2.59 28.05
N THR A 573 2.69 -2.42 26.90
CA THR A 573 2.44 -3.17 25.65
C THR A 573 2.80 -4.65 25.80
N PRO A 574 2.49 -5.52 24.83
CA PRO A 574 2.99 -6.90 24.82
C PRO A 574 4.51 -7.01 24.96
N THR A 575 5.27 -6.05 24.40
CA THR A 575 6.73 -6.01 24.49
C THR A 575 7.27 -5.39 25.79
N GLY A 576 6.39 -5.09 26.77
CA GLY A 576 6.77 -4.58 28.09
C GLY A 576 7.08 -3.08 28.17
N CYS A 577 7.14 -2.36 27.05
CA CYS A 577 7.32 -0.90 27.08
C CYS A 577 6.01 -0.18 27.39
N GLN A 578 6.10 1.05 27.89
CA GLN A 578 4.93 1.91 28.04
C GLN A 578 4.52 2.47 26.67
N PRO A 579 3.20 2.59 26.40
CA PRO A 579 2.70 3.39 25.29
C PRO A 579 3.23 4.84 25.35
N ASP A 580 3.43 5.44 24.17
CA ASP A 580 3.89 6.83 24.10
C ASP A 580 2.85 7.86 24.56
N VAL A 581 1.56 7.50 24.47
CA VAL A 581 0.41 8.24 24.99
C VAL A 581 -0.72 7.29 25.41
N TYR A 582 -1.60 7.74 26.29
CA TYR A 582 -2.77 6.99 26.79
C TYR A 582 -4.07 7.64 26.32
N CYS A 583 -4.41 7.49 25.04
CA CYS A 583 -5.57 8.14 24.40
C CYS A 583 -6.78 7.21 24.21
N LEU A 584 -6.63 5.91 24.44
CA LEU A 584 -7.71 4.93 24.19
C LEU A 584 -8.97 5.21 25.00
N GLU A 585 -8.85 5.68 26.22
CA GLU A 585 -10.01 6.01 27.06
C GLU A 585 -10.90 7.07 26.42
N GLU A 586 -10.31 8.16 25.91
CA GLU A 586 -11.07 9.21 25.22
C GLU A 586 -11.66 8.71 23.89
N LEU A 587 -10.90 7.88 23.15
CA LEU A 587 -11.40 7.27 21.91
C LEU A 587 -12.63 6.39 22.17
N PHE A 588 -12.62 5.59 23.24
CA PHE A 588 -13.79 4.80 23.65
C PHE A 588 -14.96 5.70 24.05
N GLN A 589 -14.72 6.75 24.85
CA GLN A 589 -15.77 7.70 25.24
C GLN A 589 -16.42 8.36 24.02
N LYS A 590 -15.64 8.76 23.02
CA LYS A 590 -16.15 9.33 21.76
C LYS A 590 -16.86 8.30 20.88
N SER A 591 -16.45 7.03 20.93
CA SER A 591 -17.06 5.95 20.17
C SER A 591 -18.34 5.39 20.79
N LYS A 592 -18.52 5.52 22.12
CA LYS A 592 -19.65 4.95 22.85
C LYS A 592 -21.03 5.38 22.30
N PRO A 593 -21.31 6.67 22.06
CA PRO A 593 -22.59 7.08 21.49
C PRO A 593 -22.86 6.48 20.11
N VAL A 594 -21.81 6.29 19.30
CA VAL A 594 -21.89 5.68 17.97
C VAL A 594 -22.25 4.20 18.10
N TYR A 595 -21.56 3.48 18.98
CA TYR A 595 -21.80 2.07 19.25
C TYR A 595 -23.24 1.83 19.77
N GLU A 596 -23.68 2.61 20.75
CA GLU A 596 -25.04 2.50 21.31
C GLU A 596 -26.12 2.80 20.26
N LEU A 597 -25.91 3.79 19.41
CA LEU A 597 -26.81 4.10 18.29
C LEU A 597 -26.85 2.96 17.25
N ALA A 598 -25.69 2.39 16.91
CA ALA A 598 -25.58 1.26 15.99
C ALA A 598 -26.32 0.03 16.55
N GLN A 599 -26.16 -0.31 17.83
CA GLN A 599 -26.86 -1.40 18.51
C GLN A 599 -28.40 -1.19 18.48
N LYS A 600 -28.86 0.02 18.79
CA LYS A 600 -30.27 0.38 18.71
C LYS A 600 -30.79 0.22 17.27
N THR A 601 -30.06 0.74 16.30
CA THR A 601 -30.43 0.67 14.88
C THR A 601 -30.49 -0.79 14.39
N ALA A 602 -29.52 -1.62 14.74
CA ALA A 602 -29.51 -3.05 14.41
C ALA A 602 -30.74 -3.77 15.00
N LYS A 603 -31.08 -3.48 16.27
CA LYS A 603 -32.27 -4.04 16.94
C LYS A 603 -33.58 -3.63 16.23
N GLU A 604 -33.70 -2.36 15.86
CA GLU A 604 -34.89 -1.85 15.14
C GLU A 604 -35.00 -2.45 13.74
N LYS A 605 -33.88 -2.61 13.02
CA LYS A 605 -33.84 -3.29 11.72
C LYS A 605 -34.22 -4.76 11.85
N ASN A 606 -33.66 -5.48 12.82
CA ASN A 606 -33.95 -6.90 13.05
C ASN A 606 -35.43 -7.14 13.37
N ALA A 607 -36.13 -6.22 14.07
CA ALA A 607 -37.55 -6.32 14.37
C ALA A 607 -38.45 -6.22 13.14
N LYS A 608 -37.95 -5.66 12.03
CA LYS A 608 -38.70 -5.37 10.80
C LYS A 608 -38.21 -6.19 9.59
N ALA A 609 -37.08 -6.82 9.70
CA ALA A 609 -36.39 -7.51 8.62
C ALA A 609 -37.08 -8.84 8.26
N ALA A 610 -36.84 -9.33 7.04
CA ALA A 610 -37.15 -10.70 6.65
C ALA A 610 -36.36 -11.68 7.54
N ALA A 611 -36.90 -12.88 7.77
CA ALA A 611 -36.33 -13.86 8.70
C ALA A 611 -34.87 -14.21 8.44
N ASN A 612 -34.45 -14.19 7.15
CA ASN A 612 -33.09 -14.47 6.72
C ASN A 612 -32.15 -13.25 6.74
N LYS A 613 -32.65 -12.04 7.03
CA LYS A 613 -31.81 -10.83 7.14
C LYS A 613 -31.54 -10.53 8.61
N LYS A 614 -30.25 -10.44 8.95
CA LYS A 614 -29.80 -10.17 10.31
C LYS A 614 -28.83 -9.01 10.30
N TYR A 615 -28.99 -8.12 11.28
CA TYR A 615 -28.14 -6.94 11.45
C TYR A 615 -27.36 -7.05 12.75
N GLY A 616 -26.07 -6.74 12.71
CA GLY A 616 -25.18 -6.82 13.86
C GLY A 616 -24.15 -5.70 13.90
N VAL A 617 -23.58 -5.52 15.07
CA VAL A 617 -22.55 -4.51 15.36
C VAL A 617 -21.36 -5.17 16.00
N GLY A 618 -20.17 -4.88 15.50
CA GLY A 618 -18.90 -5.36 16.07
C GLY A 618 -17.96 -4.20 16.36
N VAL A 619 -17.03 -4.44 17.26
CA VAL A 619 -16.03 -3.47 17.68
C VAL A 619 -14.65 -4.11 17.70
N SER A 620 -13.60 -3.32 17.41
CA SER A 620 -12.20 -3.71 17.58
C SER A 620 -11.34 -2.54 18.01
N VAL A 621 -10.22 -2.81 18.67
CA VAL A 621 -9.15 -1.86 18.92
C VAL A 621 -8.11 -2.00 17.81
N ASN A 622 -7.67 -0.88 17.27
CA ASN A 622 -6.70 -0.81 16.19
C ASN A 622 -5.43 -0.12 16.69
N ILE A 623 -4.30 -0.81 16.67
CA ILE A 623 -3.01 -0.23 17.08
C ILE A 623 -1.95 -0.57 16.04
N TYR A 624 -1.05 0.38 15.79
CA TYR A 624 0.16 0.14 15.03
C TYR A 624 1.30 1.04 15.50
N GLY A 625 2.53 0.50 15.52
CA GLY A 625 3.73 1.25 15.89
C GLY A 625 4.33 2.01 14.70
N CYS A 626 4.97 3.13 14.98
CA CYS A 626 5.68 3.94 14.00
C CYS A 626 7.18 3.69 14.10
N GLY A 627 7.77 3.14 13.05
CA GLY A 627 9.21 2.90 12.99
C GLY A 627 9.58 1.51 12.51
N LEU A 628 10.89 1.35 12.34
CA LEU A 628 11.57 0.07 12.16
C LEU A 628 12.16 -0.34 13.50
N ASP A 629 12.19 -1.62 13.77
CA ASP A 629 12.79 -2.17 14.98
C ASP A 629 14.27 -1.81 15.05
N GLY A 630 14.73 -1.27 16.18
CA GLY A 630 16.09 -0.78 16.37
C GLY A 630 16.28 0.71 16.05
N PRO A 631 17.54 1.17 15.95
CA PRO A 631 17.83 2.58 15.67
C PRO A 631 17.28 3.02 14.33
N ASP A 632 16.21 3.83 14.35
CA ASP A 632 15.56 4.34 13.15
C ASP A 632 15.96 5.81 12.92
N SER A 633 16.55 6.10 11.78
CA SER A 633 17.06 7.44 11.44
C SER A 633 16.68 7.87 10.03
N SER A 634 16.72 9.19 9.83
CA SER A 634 16.45 9.82 8.54
C SER A 634 17.34 11.04 8.35
N GLU A 635 17.63 11.34 7.09
CA GLU A 635 18.36 12.54 6.68
C GLU A 635 17.53 13.35 5.67
N ALA A 636 17.69 14.67 5.71
CA ALA A 636 17.11 15.62 4.79
C ALA A 636 18.08 16.79 4.57
N TRP A 637 17.83 17.62 3.56
CA TRP A 637 18.54 18.89 3.41
C TRP A 637 17.58 20.03 3.10
N ALA A 638 18.01 21.27 3.45
CA ALA A 638 17.36 22.52 3.07
C ALA A 638 18.40 23.45 2.42
N GLU A 639 18.03 24.07 1.31
CA GLU A 639 18.92 24.93 0.50
C GLU A 639 18.24 26.25 0.21
N LEU A 640 18.90 27.37 0.55
CA LEU A 640 18.41 28.70 0.21
C LEU A 640 18.56 28.93 -1.30
N THR A 641 17.48 29.35 -1.96
CA THR A 641 17.45 29.70 -3.38
C THR A 641 17.13 31.18 -3.58
N LYS A 642 17.24 31.67 -4.80
CA LYS A 642 16.87 33.07 -5.11
C LYS A 642 15.39 33.38 -4.90
N THR A 643 14.53 32.39 -4.97
CA THR A 643 13.07 32.53 -4.94
C THR A 643 12.42 32.03 -3.66
N GLY A 644 13.20 31.33 -2.81
CA GLY A 644 12.70 30.73 -1.59
C GLY A 644 13.66 29.69 -1.01
N VAL A 645 13.17 28.51 -0.67
CA VAL A 645 13.97 27.41 -0.12
C VAL A 645 13.62 26.11 -0.84
N ALA A 646 14.65 25.35 -1.27
CA ALA A 646 14.47 24.00 -1.72
C ALA A 646 14.68 23.02 -0.55
N VAL A 647 13.89 21.96 -0.45
CA VAL A 647 13.99 20.93 0.58
C VAL A 647 14.04 19.55 -0.07
N GLY A 648 15.02 18.74 0.34
CA GLY A 648 15.24 17.43 -0.25
C GLY A 648 15.26 16.29 0.77
N ASN A 649 14.52 15.22 0.47
CA ASN A 649 14.52 13.97 1.20
C ASN A 649 14.03 12.81 0.32
N SER A 650 14.21 11.57 0.82
CA SER A 650 13.67 10.35 0.21
C SER A 650 12.49 9.82 1.02
N TRP A 651 11.49 10.67 1.26
CA TRP A 651 10.19 10.25 1.78
C TRP A 651 9.32 9.76 0.61
N GLU A 652 9.54 8.53 0.17
CA GLU A 652 8.97 7.99 -1.07
C GLU A 652 7.43 8.14 -1.11
N ASP A 653 6.91 8.83 -2.14
CA ASP A 653 5.47 9.03 -2.34
C ASP A 653 4.89 7.93 -3.25
N HIS A 654 4.03 7.10 -2.72
CA HIS A 654 3.23 6.15 -3.48
C HIS A 654 1.71 6.45 -3.40
N GLY A 655 1.37 7.72 -3.09
CA GLY A 655 0.02 8.25 -2.99
C GLY A 655 -0.36 8.74 -1.59
N GLN A 656 0.40 8.36 -0.55
CA GLN A 656 0.08 8.64 0.84
C GLN A 656 0.33 10.10 1.28
N GLY A 657 0.98 10.94 0.44
CA GLY A 657 1.12 12.37 0.72
C GLY A 657 2.47 12.81 1.26
N ALA A 658 3.57 12.19 0.83
CA ALA A 658 4.92 12.61 1.18
C ALA A 658 5.22 14.04 0.72
N ASP A 659 4.68 14.48 -0.42
CA ASP A 659 4.79 15.83 -0.95
C ASP A 659 4.22 16.88 0.03
N ILE A 660 2.99 16.74 0.46
CA ILE A 660 2.38 17.68 1.41
C ILE A 660 2.95 17.51 2.82
N GLY A 661 3.35 16.31 3.22
CA GLY A 661 4.04 16.08 4.48
C GLY A 661 5.33 16.87 4.56
N THR A 662 6.24 16.70 3.59
CA THR A 662 7.52 17.44 3.51
C THR A 662 7.27 18.95 3.47
N LEU A 663 6.32 19.41 2.63
CA LEU A 663 5.96 20.83 2.54
C LEU A 663 5.51 21.39 3.88
N THR A 664 4.68 20.66 4.63
CA THR A 664 4.14 21.14 5.91
C THR A 664 5.25 21.27 6.96
N TYR A 665 6.11 20.25 7.11
CA TYR A 665 7.24 20.35 8.07
C TYR A 665 8.21 21.46 7.72
N ALA A 666 8.51 21.66 6.44
CA ALA A 666 9.39 22.74 5.99
C ALA A 666 8.75 24.11 6.20
N HIS A 667 7.51 24.32 5.77
CA HIS A 667 6.79 25.59 5.90
C HIS A 667 6.64 26.02 7.36
N GLU A 668 6.25 25.09 8.25
CA GLU A 668 6.11 25.40 9.67
C GLU A 668 7.44 25.80 10.32
N THR A 669 8.53 25.15 9.93
CA THR A 669 9.87 25.46 10.45
C THR A 669 10.39 26.79 9.89
N LEU A 670 10.14 27.07 8.62
CA LEU A 670 10.63 28.26 7.90
C LEU A 670 9.72 29.49 8.07
N LYS A 671 8.71 29.45 8.94
CA LYS A 671 7.84 30.62 9.24
C LYS A 671 8.56 31.95 9.47
N PRO A 672 9.75 31.97 10.13
CA PRO A 672 10.48 33.23 10.29
C PRO A 672 10.91 33.91 8.99
N LEU A 673 10.90 33.19 7.86
CA LEU A 673 11.21 33.75 6.53
C LEU A 673 9.96 34.26 5.79
N HIS A 674 8.76 34.09 6.34
CA HIS A 674 7.47 34.50 5.75
C HIS A 674 7.25 33.96 4.32
N LEU A 675 7.72 32.75 4.02
CA LEU A 675 7.57 32.11 2.72
C LEU A 675 6.12 31.63 2.52
N LYS A 676 5.64 31.81 1.29
CA LYS A 676 4.42 31.13 0.84
C LYS A 676 4.73 29.64 0.54
N PRO A 677 3.76 28.73 0.65
CA PRO A 677 3.98 27.31 0.32
C PRO A 677 4.61 27.07 -1.06
N GLU A 678 4.25 27.89 -2.06
CA GLU A 678 4.75 27.81 -3.45
C GLU A 678 6.20 28.28 -3.62
N GLN A 679 6.79 28.89 -2.59
CA GLN A 679 8.21 29.29 -2.55
C GLN A 679 9.11 28.21 -1.91
N ILE A 680 8.52 27.06 -1.55
CA ILE A 680 9.26 25.90 -1.04
C ILE A 680 9.26 24.82 -2.11
N ASP A 681 10.41 24.66 -2.79
CA ASP A 681 10.60 23.64 -3.81
C ASP A 681 10.89 22.28 -3.18
N LEU A 682 10.24 21.23 -3.65
CA LEU A 682 10.43 19.87 -3.16
C LEU A 682 11.29 19.05 -4.12
N VAL A 683 12.41 18.53 -3.62
CA VAL A 683 13.27 17.58 -4.33
C VAL A 683 13.13 16.24 -3.63
N LEU A 684 12.39 15.31 -4.23
CA LEU A 684 12.00 14.08 -3.54
C LEU A 684 12.45 12.83 -4.32
N ASN A 685 12.83 11.80 -3.57
CA ASN A 685 12.88 10.40 -4.04
C ASN A 685 13.86 10.12 -5.20
N ASP A 686 15.00 10.77 -5.19
CA ASP A 686 16.05 10.61 -6.20
C ASP A 686 17.41 10.47 -5.50
N MET A 687 17.94 9.25 -5.39
CA MET A 687 19.21 9.00 -4.71
C MET A 687 20.39 9.79 -5.29
N THR A 688 20.28 10.30 -6.53
CA THR A 688 21.32 11.18 -7.11
C THR A 688 21.30 12.59 -6.52
N LYS A 689 20.22 12.97 -5.80
CA LYS A 689 19.97 14.33 -5.28
C LYS A 689 19.59 14.35 -3.81
N THR A 690 18.97 13.29 -3.30
CA THR A 690 18.40 13.24 -1.95
C THR A 690 19.18 12.28 -1.05
N PRO A 691 19.31 12.58 0.25
CA PRO A 691 20.01 11.72 1.20
C PRO A 691 19.16 10.50 1.60
N ASN A 692 19.78 9.62 2.38
CA ASN A 692 19.11 8.46 2.93
C ASN A 692 18.10 8.86 4.02
N SER A 693 16.81 8.84 3.67
CA SER A 693 15.74 9.07 4.65
C SER A 693 15.16 7.78 5.24
N GLY A 694 15.68 6.62 4.83
CA GLY A 694 15.10 5.32 5.12
C GLY A 694 13.84 5.05 4.29
N PRO A 695 13.25 3.85 4.37
CA PRO A 695 12.12 3.47 3.53
C PRO A 695 10.78 4.10 3.97
N ALA A 696 9.85 4.30 3.04
CA ALA A 696 8.48 4.68 3.33
C ALA A 696 7.63 3.46 3.73
N GLY A 697 7.97 2.82 4.83
CA GLY A 697 7.30 1.65 5.42
C GLY A 697 7.27 1.74 6.94
N GLY A 698 6.44 0.95 7.62
CA GLY A 698 6.30 1.00 9.08
C GLY A 698 5.70 2.31 9.60
N SER A 699 4.96 3.04 8.78
CA SER A 699 4.32 4.33 9.11
C SER A 699 5.26 5.38 9.72
N ARG A 700 6.59 5.25 9.47
CA ARG A 700 7.66 6.00 10.14
C ARG A 700 7.90 7.40 9.59
N SER A 701 7.70 7.60 8.29
CA SER A 701 8.25 8.77 7.59
C SER A 701 7.72 10.10 8.13
N ASN A 702 6.43 10.18 8.46
CA ASN A 702 5.85 11.40 9.04
C ASN A 702 6.54 11.78 10.36
N LEU A 703 6.91 10.80 11.20
CA LEU A 703 7.61 11.02 12.46
C LEU A 703 9.12 11.24 12.22
N VAL A 704 9.78 10.32 11.52
CA VAL A 704 11.26 10.27 11.44
C VAL A 704 11.77 11.23 10.37
N THR A 705 11.24 11.17 9.14
CA THR A 705 11.68 12.04 8.02
C THR A 705 11.15 13.47 8.20
N GLY A 706 9.94 13.63 8.78
CA GLY A 706 9.42 14.93 9.18
C GLY A 706 10.37 15.65 10.14
N ASN A 707 10.87 14.98 11.18
CA ASN A 707 11.85 15.53 12.12
C ASN A 707 13.19 15.86 11.46
N ALA A 708 13.70 15.00 10.58
CA ALA A 708 14.94 15.29 9.85
C ALA A 708 14.81 16.55 8.98
N THR A 709 13.63 16.73 8.35
CA THR A 709 13.30 17.95 7.58
C THR A 709 13.30 19.20 8.47
N VAL A 710 12.73 19.11 9.67
CA VAL A 710 12.79 20.22 10.66
C VAL A 710 14.23 20.56 11.03
N VAL A 711 15.07 19.54 11.30
CA VAL A 711 16.47 19.78 11.64
C VAL A 711 17.22 20.46 10.50
N ALA A 712 17.03 20.03 9.25
CA ALA A 712 17.64 20.66 8.08
C ALA A 712 17.22 22.14 7.94
N CYS A 713 15.94 22.43 8.05
CA CYS A 713 15.42 23.81 7.98
C CYS A 713 15.92 24.69 9.15
N ARG A 714 16.03 24.13 10.36
CA ARG A 714 16.60 24.85 11.52
C ARG A 714 18.09 25.17 11.31
N ASN A 715 18.86 24.23 10.77
CA ASN A 715 20.28 24.46 10.47
C ASN A 715 20.46 25.58 9.42
N LEU A 716 19.59 25.61 8.40
CA LEU A 716 19.58 26.70 7.43
C LEU A 716 19.24 28.04 8.09
N LEU A 717 18.17 28.11 8.90
CA LEU A 717 17.77 29.32 9.61
C LEU A 717 18.89 29.85 10.53
N GLU A 718 19.56 28.98 11.26
CA GLU A 718 20.67 29.39 12.15
C GLU A 718 21.84 29.97 11.36
N ALA A 719 22.19 29.40 10.21
CA ALA A 719 23.22 29.93 9.33
C ALA A 719 22.85 31.27 8.69
N MET A 720 21.54 31.49 8.40
CA MET A 720 21.04 32.76 7.88
C MET A 720 20.94 33.87 8.95
N LYS A 721 20.85 33.52 10.21
CA LYS A 721 20.60 34.46 11.30
C LYS A 721 21.75 35.47 11.45
N LYS A 722 21.42 36.74 11.57
CA LYS A 722 22.31 37.86 11.85
C LYS A 722 22.36 38.16 13.37
N PRO A 723 23.40 38.89 13.83
CA PRO A 723 23.48 39.28 15.25
C PRO A 723 22.28 40.12 15.76
N ASP A 724 21.61 40.84 14.87
CA ASP A 724 20.42 41.64 15.16
C ASP A 724 19.11 40.83 15.18
N GLY A 725 19.18 39.53 14.92
CA GLY A 725 18.03 38.59 14.89
C GLY A 725 17.32 38.51 13.56
N THR A 726 17.67 39.30 12.57
CA THR A 726 17.14 39.19 11.19
C THR A 726 17.84 38.06 10.43
N TYR A 727 17.34 37.73 9.24
CA TYR A 727 17.87 36.67 8.40
C TYR A 727 18.56 37.23 7.15
N ARG A 728 19.67 36.61 6.73
CA ARG A 728 20.39 36.93 5.50
C ARG A 728 19.53 36.54 4.31
N THR A 729 19.58 37.38 3.29
CA THR A 729 19.03 37.05 1.96
C THR A 729 19.99 36.10 1.22
N TYR A 730 19.52 35.53 0.11
CA TYR A 730 20.34 34.74 -0.80
C TYR A 730 21.61 35.48 -1.24
N ASP A 731 21.47 36.75 -1.66
CA ASP A 731 22.58 37.55 -2.17
C ASP A 731 23.59 37.86 -1.06
N GLU A 732 23.17 38.10 0.18
CA GLU A 732 24.03 38.29 1.34
C GLU A 732 24.83 37.03 1.69
N MET A 733 24.18 35.87 1.67
CA MET A 733 24.84 34.58 1.92
C MET A 733 25.94 34.33 0.87
N VAL A 734 25.63 34.56 -0.41
CA VAL A 734 26.58 34.41 -1.53
C VAL A 734 27.74 35.41 -1.39
N ALA A 735 27.46 36.70 -1.10
CA ALA A 735 28.45 37.74 -0.94
C ALA A 735 29.41 37.45 0.24
N GLU A 736 28.90 36.84 1.31
CA GLU A 736 29.71 36.42 2.47
C GLU A 736 30.41 35.07 2.25
N GLY A 737 30.23 34.41 1.10
CA GLY A 737 30.82 33.10 0.78
C GLY A 737 30.30 31.97 1.68
N ARG A 738 29.06 32.05 2.16
CA ARG A 738 28.45 31.05 3.02
C ARG A 738 27.84 29.92 2.19
N GLU A 739 27.81 28.74 2.75
CA GLU A 739 27.04 27.63 2.19
C GLU A 739 25.57 27.99 2.12
N LEU A 740 24.88 27.47 1.11
CA LEU A 740 23.45 27.66 0.91
C LEU A 740 22.63 26.43 1.30
N LYS A 741 23.28 25.25 1.38
CA LYS A 741 22.67 23.95 1.63
C LYS A 741 23.12 23.38 2.97
N TYR A 742 22.15 22.96 3.77
CA TYR A 742 22.37 22.44 5.12
C TYR A 742 21.67 21.10 5.31
N MET A 743 22.41 20.12 5.82
CA MET A 743 21.91 18.80 6.15
C MET A 743 21.21 18.80 7.51
N GLY A 744 20.20 17.95 7.65
CA GLY A 744 19.56 17.59 8.89
C GLY A 744 19.50 16.09 9.05
N LYS A 745 19.82 15.61 10.25
CA LYS A 745 19.68 14.19 10.63
C LYS A 745 18.89 14.09 11.92
N TRP A 746 18.00 13.15 11.97
CA TRP A 746 17.28 12.80 13.19
C TRP A 746 17.23 11.28 13.36
N THR A 747 17.45 10.83 14.59
CA THR A 747 17.40 9.43 14.99
C THR A 747 16.37 9.27 16.10
N ALA A 748 15.50 8.27 15.98
CA ALA A 748 14.48 7.99 16.99
C ALA A 748 15.15 7.65 18.33
N PRO A 749 14.78 8.33 19.42
CA PRO A 749 15.31 8.00 20.74
C PRO A 749 14.66 6.72 21.27
N CYS A 750 15.43 5.94 22.03
CA CYS A 750 14.90 4.82 22.82
C CYS A 750 14.20 3.73 22.03
N THR A 751 14.60 3.47 20.78
CA THR A 751 14.12 2.29 20.04
C THR A 751 15.17 1.18 20.11
N ASP A 752 14.71 -0.02 20.50
CA ASP A 752 15.54 -1.19 20.70
C ASP A 752 15.32 -2.20 19.58
N THR A 753 16.38 -2.89 19.17
CA THR A 753 16.22 -4.15 18.45
C THR A 753 15.64 -5.18 19.43
N PRO A 754 14.48 -5.82 19.15
CA PRO A 754 13.88 -6.73 20.12
C PRO A 754 14.84 -7.85 20.49
N PRO A 755 15.06 -8.10 21.78
CA PRO A 755 15.83 -9.24 22.25
C PRO A 755 15.08 -10.57 22.01
N THR A 756 15.74 -11.66 22.30
CA THR A 756 15.22 -13.02 22.03
C THR A 756 13.95 -13.38 22.79
N ASP A 757 13.62 -12.68 23.87
CA ASP A 757 12.39 -12.87 24.66
C ASP A 757 11.22 -11.98 24.19
N GLY A 758 11.38 -11.24 23.09
CA GLY A 758 10.36 -10.36 22.52
C GLY A 758 10.08 -9.08 23.34
N GLN A 759 10.86 -8.78 24.39
CA GLN A 759 10.68 -7.58 25.20
C GLN A 759 11.55 -6.42 24.68
N GLY A 760 11.12 -5.18 24.90
CA GLY A 760 11.83 -3.96 24.44
C GLY A 760 10.90 -2.92 23.85
N ASN A 761 11.47 -1.78 23.40
CA ASN A 761 10.73 -0.69 22.77
C ASN A 761 11.03 -0.64 21.26
N PRO A 762 10.23 -1.29 20.41
CA PRO A 762 10.52 -1.37 18.96
C PRO A 762 10.15 -0.11 18.18
N PHE A 763 9.35 0.83 18.76
CA PHE A 763 8.74 1.92 18.01
C PHE A 763 9.03 3.30 18.60
N ALA A 764 9.15 4.29 17.72
CA ALA A 764 9.32 5.69 18.10
C ALA A 764 8.02 6.36 18.58
N GLY A 765 6.87 5.76 18.28
CA GLY A 765 5.54 6.20 18.66
C GLY A 765 4.48 5.22 18.16
N TYR A 766 3.22 5.46 18.51
CA TYR A 766 2.10 4.59 18.13
C TYR A 766 0.93 5.37 17.53
N MET A 767 0.09 4.66 16.80
CA MET A 767 -1.23 5.10 16.31
C MET A 767 -2.30 4.25 17.00
N TYR A 768 -3.41 4.87 17.38
CA TYR A 768 -4.48 4.21 18.11
C TYR A 768 -5.83 4.42 17.42
N GLY A 769 -6.72 3.44 17.51
CA GLY A 769 -8.06 3.54 16.96
C GLY A 769 -9.05 2.59 17.63
N VAL A 770 -10.33 2.95 17.54
CA VAL A 770 -11.48 2.12 17.90
C VAL A 770 -12.39 2.07 16.67
N CYS A 771 -12.61 0.88 16.14
CA CYS A 771 -13.44 0.67 14.95
C CYS A 771 -14.78 0.06 15.36
N VAL A 772 -15.87 0.64 14.87
CA VAL A 772 -17.23 0.10 14.97
C VAL A 772 -17.71 -0.24 13.58
N ALA A 773 -18.13 -1.50 13.36
CA ALA A 773 -18.66 -1.99 12.09
C ALA A 773 -20.13 -2.41 12.24
N GLU A 774 -20.97 -1.99 11.30
CA GLU A 774 -22.38 -2.37 11.19
C GLU A 774 -22.56 -3.25 9.93
N VAL A 775 -23.17 -4.42 10.06
CA VAL A 775 -23.34 -5.36 8.96
C VAL A 775 -24.78 -5.83 8.82
N GLU A 776 -25.16 -6.19 7.57
CA GLU A 776 -26.30 -7.04 7.26
C GLU A 776 -25.78 -8.40 6.81
N VAL A 777 -26.29 -9.47 7.39
CA VAL A 777 -26.00 -10.85 7.00
C VAL A 777 -27.28 -11.50 6.45
N ASP A 778 -27.21 -12.06 5.27
CA ASP A 778 -28.27 -12.92 4.71
C ASP A 778 -27.97 -14.38 5.10
N THR A 779 -28.66 -14.89 6.11
CA THR A 779 -28.43 -16.26 6.63
C THR A 779 -28.87 -17.36 5.67
N ALA A 780 -29.65 -17.06 4.64
CA ALA A 780 -29.99 -18.03 3.59
C ALA A 780 -28.87 -18.22 2.55
N THR A 781 -28.05 -17.19 2.34
CA THR A 781 -26.97 -17.20 1.34
C THR A 781 -25.58 -17.09 1.94
N GLY A 782 -25.45 -16.71 3.20
CA GLY A 782 -24.17 -16.39 3.86
C GLY A 782 -23.59 -15.03 3.46
N LYS A 783 -24.25 -14.29 2.59
CA LYS A 783 -23.72 -13.00 2.11
C LYS A 783 -23.76 -11.94 3.21
N THR A 784 -22.63 -11.28 3.41
CA THR A 784 -22.47 -10.16 4.32
C THR A 784 -22.29 -8.86 3.55
N ASN A 785 -23.02 -7.81 3.92
CA ASN A 785 -22.85 -6.44 3.45
C ASN A 785 -22.43 -5.57 4.64
N VAL A 786 -21.39 -4.76 4.46
CA VAL A 786 -21.01 -3.75 5.45
C VAL A 786 -21.87 -2.51 5.21
N GLU A 787 -22.70 -2.17 6.18
CA GLU A 787 -23.68 -1.08 6.09
C GLU A 787 -23.06 0.27 6.45
N LYS A 788 -22.17 0.26 7.46
CA LYS A 788 -21.48 1.45 7.95
C LYS A 788 -20.20 1.06 8.70
N MET A 789 -19.23 1.95 8.67
CA MET A 789 -18.04 1.87 9.54
C MET A 789 -17.78 3.22 10.20
N THR A 790 -17.33 3.19 11.44
CA THR A 790 -16.84 4.37 12.16
C THR A 790 -15.47 4.04 12.73
N LEU A 791 -14.48 4.91 12.49
CA LEU A 791 -13.15 4.81 13.09
C LEU A 791 -12.87 6.07 13.92
N ALA A 792 -12.81 5.90 15.22
CA ALA A 792 -12.24 6.91 16.10
C ALA A 792 -10.74 6.65 16.21
N SER A 793 -9.89 7.64 15.97
CA SER A 793 -8.45 7.47 15.87
C SER A 793 -7.65 8.61 16.48
N ASP A 794 -6.45 8.28 16.96
CA ASP A 794 -5.43 9.22 17.38
C ASP A 794 -4.12 8.93 16.64
N VAL A 795 -3.72 9.89 15.83
CA VAL A 795 -2.46 9.87 15.07
C VAL A 795 -1.55 11.04 15.48
N GLY A 796 -1.76 11.57 16.69
CA GLY A 796 -1.14 12.80 17.13
C GLY A 796 -1.71 14.00 16.38
N THR A 797 -0.89 15.04 16.25
CA THR A 797 -1.26 16.23 15.46
C THR A 797 -1.56 15.86 14.02
N ILE A 798 -2.72 16.25 13.52
CA ILE A 798 -3.11 16.07 12.12
C ILE A 798 -2.30 17.02 11.24
N ILE A 799 -1.36 16.51 10.45
CA ILE A 799 -0.49 17.31 9.58
C ILE A 799 -1.29 17.91 8.40
N ASN A 800 -2.08 17.09 7.73
CA ASN A 800 -3.00 17.54 6.69
C ASN A 800 -4.27 16.70 6.73
N LYS A 801 -5.43 17.35 6.89
CA LYS A 801 -6.68 16.61 7.13
C LYS A 801 -7.13 15.78 5.93
N LEU A 802 -7.01 16.29 4.70
CA LEU A 802 -7.42 15.55 3.48
C LEU A 802 -6.63 14.26 3.31
N VAL A 803 -5.33 14.31 3.63
CA VAL A 803 -4.46 13.14 3.50
C VAL A 803 -4.72 12.12 4.60
N VAL A 804 -4.87 12.56 5.84
CA VAL A 804 -5.18 11.68 6.98
C VAL A 804 -6.52 10.98 6.76
N ASP A 805 -7.59 11.72 6.44
CA ASP A 805 -8.90 11.15 6.12
C ASP A 805 -8.81 10.10 4.99
N GLY A 806 -8.06 10.43 3.94
CA GLY A 806 -7.83 9.52 2.81
C GLY A 806 -7.14 8.21 3.22
N GLN A 807 -6.17 8.26 4.17
CA GLN A 807 -5.53 7.06 4.71
C GLN A 807 -6.53 6.22 5.52
N MET A 808 -7.39 6.84 6.32
CA MET A 808 -8.41 6.13 7.11
C MET A 808 -9.41 5.41 6.20
N TYR A 809 -10.00 6.11 5.23
CA TYR A 809 -10.95 5.50 4.28
C TYR A 809 -10.32 4.33 3.50
N GLY A 810 -9.12 4.53 2.97
CA GLY A 810 -8.44 3.49 2.18
C GLY A 810 -8.08 2.26 2.99
N GLY A 811 -7.66 2.42 4.27
CA GLY A 811 -7.34 1.32 5.16
C GLY A 811 -8.57 0.50 5.55
N LEU A 812 -9.67 1.17 5.91
CA LEU A 812 -10.94 0.50 6.23
C LEU A 812 -11.47 -0.33 5.06
N VAL A 813 -11.41 0.19 3.84
CA VAL A 813 -11.87 -0.55 2.65
C VAL A 813 -10.98 -1.76 2.33
N GLN A 814 -9.67 -1.66 2.55
CA GLN A 814 -8.79 -2.83 2.47
C GLN A 814 -9.12 -3.85 3.57
N GLY A 815 -9.55 -3.40 4.74
CA GLY A 815 -10.06 -4.27 5.81
C GLY A 815 -11.34 -4.99 5.45
N ILE A 816 -12.27 -4.33 4.74
CA ILE A 816 -13.46 -4.99 4.16
C ILE A 816 -13.04 -6.11 3.20
N GLY A 817 -12.05 -5.84 2.33
CA GLY A 817 -11.51 -6.84 1.42
C GLY A 817 -10.88 -8.04 2.15
N LEU A 818 -10.07 -7.77 3.17
CA LEU A 818 -9.44 -8.80 4.00
C LEU A 818 -10.49 -9.66 4.74
N ALA A 819 -11.53 -9.00 5.28
CA ALA A 819 -12.62 -9.71 5.98
C ALA A 819 -13.43 -10.61 5.07
N LEU A 820 -13.77 -10.17 3.85
CA LEU A 820 -14.90 -10.75 3.10
C LEU A 820 -14.54 -11.33 1.73
N THR A 821 -13.54 -10.80 1.00
CA THR A 821 -13.45 -11.07 -0.44
C THR A 821 -12.06 -11.35 -0.98
N GLU A 822 -11.02 -10.70 -0.46
CA GLU A 822 -9.67 -10.76 -1.06
C GLU A 822 -8.95 -12.06 -0.72
N ASP A 823 -8.32 -12.65 -1.74
CA ASP A 823 -7.61 -13.92 -1.61
C ASP A 823 -6.60 -14.13 -2.74
N PHE A 824 -5.59 -14.99 -2.50
CA PHE A 824 -4.59 -15.41 -3.49
C PHE A 824 -4.18 -16.89 -3.33
N ASP A 825 -5.05 -17.74 -2.86
CA ASP A 825 -4.73 -19.17 -2.67
C ASP A 825 -4.78 -19.98 -3.98
N ASP A 826 -5.67 -19.64 -4.92
CA ASP A 826 -5.82 -20.33 -6.20
C ASP A 826 -5.09 -19.59 -7.32
N LEU A 827 -3.93 -20.09 -7.74
CA LEU A 827 -3.08 -19.51 -8.78
C LEU A 827 -3.71 -19.44 -10.18
N LYS A 828 -4.78 -20.21 -10.44
CA LYS A 828 -5.51 -20.19 -11.73
C LYS A 828 -6.64 -19.16 -11.72
N LYS A 829 -7.29 -18.99 -10.58
CA LYS A 829 -8.44 -18.08 -10.38
C LYS A 829 -7.97 -16.65 -10.06
N HIS A 830 -6.95 -16.52 -9.21
CA HIS A 830 -6.52 -15.24 -8.66
C HIS A 830 -5.43 -14.56 -9.53
N THR A 831 -5.74 -14.38 -10.81
CA THR A 831 -4.83 -13.77 -11.81
C THR A 831 -5.29 -12.42 -12.32
N THR A 832 -6.45 -11.92 -11.86
CA THR A 832 -7.03 -10.63 -12.23
C THR A 832 -7.49 -9.87 -10.99
N LEU A 833 -7.67 -8.55 -11.10
CA LEU A 833 -8.13 -7.72 -9.99
C LEU A 833 -9.46 -8.23 -9.40
N THR A 834 -10.42 -8.53 -10.27
CA THR A 834 -11.72 -9.07 -9.86
C THR A 834 -11.60 -10.50 -9.33
N GLY A 835 -10.77 -11.33 -9.95
CA GLY A 835 -10.51 -12.71 -9.49
C GLY A 835 -9.94 -12.76 -8.08
N CYS A 836 -9.06 -11.82 -7.74
CA CYS A 836 -8.52 -11.65 -6.39
C CYS A 836 -9.49 -11.02 -5.37
N GLY A 837 -10.70 -10.64 -5.77
CA GLY A 837 -11.72 -10.14 -4.86
C GLY A 837 -11.56 -8.67 -4.42
N ILE A 838 -10.93 -7.81 -5.23
CA ILE A 838 -10.80 -6.38 -4.91
C ILE A 838 -12.17 -5.75 -4.63
N PRO A 839 -12.37 -5.03 -3.50
CA PRO A 839 -13.62 -4.35 -3.21
C PRO A 839 -13.97 -3.31 -4.28
N LYS A 840 -15.21 -3.38 -4.77
CA LYS A 840 -15.77 -2.40 -5.69
C LYS A 840 -16.60 -1.38 -4.92
N ILE A 841 -17.00 -0.30 -5.57
CA ILE A 841 -17.73 0.78 -4.92
C ILE A 841 -19.02 0.33 -4.20
N LYS A 842 -19.71 -0.72 -4.69
CA LYS A 842 -20.91 -1.26 -4.06
C LYS A 842 -20.63 -2.24 -2.91
N ASP A 843 -19.41 -2.72 -2.79
CA ASP A 843 -18.96 -3.57 -1.68
C ASP A 843 -18.56 -2.74 -0.45
N VAL A 844 -18.51 -1.41 -0.60
CA VAL A 844 -18.12 -0.43 0.41
C VAL A 844 -19.36 0.36 0.87
N PRO A 845 -19.55 0.63 2.17
CA PRO A 845 -20.66 1.44 2.64
C PRO A 845 -20.61 2.87 2.08
N ASP A 846 -21.75 3.52 1.91
CA ASP A 846 -21.81 4.94 1.50
C ASP A 846 -21.50 5.90 2.65
N SER A 847 -21.43 5.40 3.88
CA SER A 847 -21.10 6.17 5.08
C SER A 847 -19.94 5.52 5.82
N ILE A 848 -18.85 6.27 5.93
CA ILE A 848 -17.70 5.97 6.80
C ILE A 848 -17.43 7.22 7.61
N ASP A 849 -17.60 7.14 8.92
CA ASP A 849 -17.41 8.25 9.83
C ASP A 849 -16.03 8.19 10.47
N LEU A 850 -15.35 9.35 10.55
CA LEU A 850 -14.04 9.50 11.18
C LEU A 850 -14.15 10.46 12.37
N ILE A 851 -13.61 10.02 13.50
CA ILE A 851 -13.54 10.79 14.75
C ILE A 851 -12.07 10.90 15.15
N TYR A 852 -11.62 12.07 15.60
CA TYR A 852 -10.22 12.28 15.97
C TYR A 852 -10.07 12.77 17.40
N THR A 853 -8.97 12.33 18.02
CA THR A 853 -8.27 12.97 19.12
C THR A 853 -6.86 13.31 18.65
N GLU A 854 -6.19 14.23 19.32
CA GLU A 854 -4.85 14.71 18.91
C GLU A 854 -3.91 14.79 20.12
N TYR A 855 -3.54 13.63 20.67
CA TYR A 855 -2.51 13.54 21.70
C TYR A 855 -1.14 13.70 21.07
N LYS A 856 -0.46 14.81 21.34
CA LYS A 856 0.84 15.11 20.76
C LYS A 856 1.88 14.04 21.09
N ARG A 857 2.55 13.54 20.05
CA ARG A 857 3.64 12.57 20.23
C ARG A 857 4.91 13.26 20.74
N PRO A 858 5.52 12.76 21.83
CA PRO A 858 6.69 13.41 22.43
C PRO A 858 7.93 13.40 21.52
N ASN A 859 8.06 12.39 20.66
CA ASN A 859 9.19 12.20 19.78
C ASN A 859 9.05 12.89 18.40
N ASN A 860 8.06 13.77 18.20
CA ASN A 860 7.89 14.53 16.95
C ASN A 860 7.76 16.03 17.22
N PHE A 861 8.52 16.85 16.47
CA PHE A 861 8.54 18.31 16.65
C PHE A 861 7.19 19.00 16.43
N LEU A 862 6.29 18.42 15.62
CA LEU A 862 4.93 18.90 15.44
C LEU A 862 3.90 18.09 16.23
N GLY A 863 4.32 17.04 16.93
CA GLY A 863 3.45 16.20 17.74
C GLY A 863 2.69 15.14 16.96
N ALA A 864 3.06 14.86 15.72
CA ALA A 864 2.38 13.88 14.86
C ALA A 864 2.97 12.47 15.01
N SER A 865 2.18 11.42 14.68
CA SER A 865 2.68 10.08 14.40
C SER A 865 2.48 9.71 12.92
N GLY A 866 2.58 8.43 12.58
CA GLY A 866 2.11 7.94 11.28
C GLY A 866 0.59 7.93 11.16
N ALA A 867 0.07 7.64 9.97
CA ALA A 867 -1.37 7.46 9.73
C ALA A 867 -1.66 6.34 8.71
N GLY A 868 -0.60 5.66 8.25
CA GLY A 868 -0.69 4.77 7.09
C GLY A 868 -1.29 3.40 7.40
N GLU A 869 -0.88 2.74 8.46
CA GLU A 869 -1.11 1.30 8.65
C GLU A 869 -2.18 0.97 9.68
N MET A 870 -2.32 1.74 10.75
CA MET A 870 -3.32 1.51 11.80
C MET A 870 -4.75 1.33 11.26
N PRO A 871 -5.22 2.04 10.22
CA PRO A 871 -6.59 1.87 9.73
C PRO A 871 -6.89 0.48 9.16
N LEU A 872 -5.85 -0.33 8.88
CA LEU A 872 -5.98 -1.73 8.45
C LEU A 872 -5.65 -2.73 9.58
N ALA A 873 -5.24 -2.28 10.76
CA ALA A 873 -4.77 -3.19 11.81
C ALA A 873 -5.84 -4.20 12.27
N ALA A 874 -7.08 -3.77 12.53
CA ALA A 874 -8.13 -4.67 13.00
C ALA A 874 -9.58 -4.37 12.53
N PRO A 875 -9.86 -3.60 11.46
CA PRO A 875 -11.24 -3.32 11.05
C PRO A 875 -11.95 -4.59 10.54
N HIS A 876 -11.22 -5.54 9.99
CA HIS A 876 -11.73 -6.85 9.58
C HIS A 876 -12.24 -7.66 10.79
N ALA A 877 -11.58 -7.58 11.94
CA ALA A 877 -12.04 -8.22 13.18
C ALA A 877 -13.37 -7.61 13.66
N ALA A 878 -13.53 -6.28 13.59
CA ALA A 878 -14.81 -5.64 13.89
C ALA A 878 -15.94 -6.17 12.97
N ILE A 879 -15.67 -6.39 11.69
CA ILE A 879 -16.63 -6.96 10.73
C ILE A 879 -16.98 -8.40 11.12
N ILE A 880 -16.01 -9.23 11.48
CA ILE A 880 -16.25 -10.63 11.89
C ILE A 880 -17.05 -10.68 13.20
N ASN A 881 -16.72 -9.84 14.17
CA ASN A 881 -17.49 -9.72 15.40
C ASN A 881 -18.93 -9.23 15.13
N ALA A 882 -19.12 -8.33 14.16
CA ALA A 882 -20.44 -7.89 13.74
C ALA A 882 -21.26 -9.03 13.07
N ILE A 883 -20.64 -9.91 12.30
CA ILE A 883 -21.28 -11.11 11.71
C ILE A 883 -21.76 -12.03 12.85
N TYR A 884 -20.89 -12.30 13.84
CA TYR A 884 -21.27 -13.10 15.00
C TYR A 884 -22.45 -12.48 15.76
N ASN A 885 -22.37 -11.19 16.04
CA ASN A 885 -23.45 -10.47 16.74
C ASN A 885 -24.76 -10.48 15.95
N ALA A 886 -24.70 -10.46 14.61
CA ALA A 886 -25.89 -10.51 13.75
C ALA A 886 -26.61 -11.88 13.79
N CYS A 887 -25.87 -12.98 13.71
CA CYS A 887 -26.44 -14.29 13.41
C CYS A 887 -25.78 -15.47 14.14
N GLY A 888 -24.80 -15.27 14.99
CA GLY A 888 -24.11 -16.33 15.74
C GLY A 888 -23.01 -17.08 14.93
N ALA A 889 -22.72 -16.66 13.69
CA ALA A 889 -21.69 -17.28 12.87
C ALA A 889 -20.28 -16.82 13.32
N ARG A 890 -19.55 -17.67 14.03
CA ARG A 890 -18.15 -17.43 14.45
C ARG A 890 -17.19 -17.89 13.33
N VAL A 891 -16.68 -16.96 12.56
CA VAL A 891 -15.74 -17.24 11.47
C VAL A 891 -14.32 -17.02 11.96
N THR A 892 -13.51 -18.08 11.96
CA THR A 892 -12.10 -18.07 12.39
C THR A 892 -11.11 -18.15 11.23
N HIS A 893 -11.58 -18.39 10.02
CA HIS A 893 -10.76 -18.54 8.80
C HIS A 893 -11.17 -17.53 7.75
N LEU A 894 -10.38 -16.47 7.58
CA LEU A 894 -10.63 -15.43 6.58
C LEU A 894 -10.30 -15.90 5.15
N PRO A 895 -10.88 -15.27 4.10
CA PRO A 895 -11.99 -14.31 4.18
C PRO A 895 -13.31 -15.01 4.54
N ALA A 896 -14.22 -14.30 5.21
CA ALA A 896 -15.55 -14.78 5.59
C ALA A 896 -16.50 -14.80 4.38
N ARG A 897 -16.18 -15.64 3.41
CA ARG A 897 -17.03 -15.84 2.21
C ARG A 897 -18.36 -16.46 2.59
N PRO A 898 -19.40 -16.32 1.75
CA PRO A 898 -20.74 -16.84 2.02
C PRO A 898 -20.77 -18.29 2.50
N GLU A 899 -19.99 -19.18 1.89
CA GLU A 899 -19.90 -20.58 2.28
C GLU A 899 -19.32 -20.81 3.68
N LYS A 900 -18.38 -19.96 4.12
CA LYS A 900 -17.81 -20.06 5.47
C LYS A 900 -18.78 -19.52 6.53
N VAL A 901 -19.53 -18.46 6.20
CA VAL A 901 -20.59 -17.94 7.09
C VAL A 901 -21.69 -18.99 7.25
N LEU A 902 -22.14 -19.65 6.16
CA LEU A 902 -23.11 -20.74 6.23
C LEU A 902 -22.60 -21.94 7.03
N ALA A 903 -21.34 -22.33 6.85
CA ALA A 903 -20.72 -23.40 7.64
C ALA A 903 -20.64 -23.09 9.13
N ALA A 904 -20.42 -21.83 9.49
CA ALA A 904 -20.38 -21.38 10.89
C ALA A 904 -21.79 -21.25 11.52
N LEU A 905 -22.87 -21.28 10.72
CA LEU A 905 -24.28 -21.32 11.20
C LEU A 905 -24.80 -22.76 11.37
N ALA A 906 -24.19 -23.76 10.73
CA ALA A 906 -24.59 -25.16 10.75
C ALA A 906 -24.13 -25.84 12.05
#